data_66cadea0ab5af8a9a44b0ccd8e424f6a
#
_entry.id   66cadea0ab5af8a9a44b0ccd8e424f6a
#
_cell.length_a   1.000
_cell.length_b   1.000
_cell.length_c   1.000
_cell.angle_alpha   90.00
_cell.angle_beta   90.00
_cell.angle_gamma   90.00
#
_symmetry.space_group_name_H-M   'P 1'
#
loop_
_entity.id
_entity.type
_entity.pdbx_description
1 polymer ?
#
loop_
_entity_poly.entity_id
_entity_poly.type
_entity_poly.pdbx_seq_one_letter_code
_entity_poly.pdbx_strand_id
1 'polypeptide(L)'
;MFPLGFFTFYEVVFMDKFFAIIGQLGDQQQNERLLERMCSGYQITQRWQVASAHKSVLFCRYSGSAHQANGHVQNDIAAHTPAKGDSVMSLSRIDNIAAVAQQFGASFEQNKDTFDKDKQTFDSPSFDQDKDAAFIYNCYAKWGAEFCTKLEGDFCYALWDEHNSQLHLARNAFNARSLYYLNLNNSLFVACDAKLLSQHPDVKMTVNKTAVLQWLSGRPDPNLCMFNEISLLPSGQRMVFFPDGNIQTNKIWDIDPGLLLRYQSEDEYKQAFFELLHNSVESRLVSSAPVVFSQMSGGMDSTSVTSLADLICQKQGTALHTMSHRYQDTQSCDELDKINDMIASLKLQHSHFIDLDHYQNTDFSQLYPTDYDSPGIVLSPKYHQELALIKSLGADVLLTGNGGDETCWGHSATYRTRLYSGELGVLKEVVTASHELQQPVARSLYSVFVAPLVPAALTQLLNLVRGKPRTNAQHPPWLGYAATELDWQVTLDNPYSSRFSPAKHARYEGIHTTSTFNSMRSYQKVADEYGVEVRHPFFDQKIVEFSFAIPEKMLIQGVYPKWLLRQTMQDYLPASICWNKHKTVFDHHFANLIRNNQVELRLLLSHNGLQDLGLLDNKVLLMAFDDVVNDVNKTLNVDMLYAILTQLWFQTHC
;
A
#
# COMPACT_ATOMS: atom_id res chain seq x y z
N MET A 1 -10.58 26.77 -35.78
CA MET A 1 -11.69 25.84 -36.01
C MET A 1 -11.12 24.44 -36.08
N PHE A 2 -11.09 23.75 -34.98
CA PHE A 2 -10.77 22.31 -34.94
C PHE A 2 -12.10 21.57 -34.70
N PRO A 3 -12.35 20.46 -35.37
CA PRO A 3 -13.64 19.78 -35.26
C PRO A 3 -13.73 19.09 -33.90
N LEU A 4 -14.82 19.31 -33.20
CA LEU A 4 -15.28 18.55 -32.05
C LEU A 4 -15.49 17.09 -32.49
N GLY A 5 -14.47 16.25 -32.21
CA GLY A 5 -14.55 14.81 -32.37
C GLY A 5 -15.43 14.21 -31.28
N PHE A 6 -16.33 13.35 -31.67
CA PHE A 6 -17.23 12.54 -30.89
C PHE A 6 -16.51 11.90 -29.67
N PHE A 7 -16.85 12.33 -28.48
CA PHE A 7 -16.61 11.56 -27.27
C PHE A 7 -17.57 10.37 -27.28
N THR A 8 -17.11 9.22 -27.70
CA THR A 8 -17.74 7.94 -27.37
C THR A 8 -17.65 7.82 -25.84
N PHE A 9 -18.79 7.81 -25.18
CA PHE A 9 -18.92 7.41 -23.78
C PHE A 9 -18.43 5.97 -23.67
N TYR A 10 -17.19 5.78 -23.23
CA TYR A 10 -16.76 4.47 -22.75
C TYR A 10 -17.51 4.23 -21.43
N GLU A 11 -18.21 3.12 -21.36
CA GLU A 11 -18.75 2.63 -20.11
C GLU A 11 -17.60 2.54 -19.09
N VAL A 12 -17.64 3.35 -18.04
CA VAL A 12 -16.63 3.35 -16.99
C VAL A 12 -16.88 2.09 -16.18
N VAL A 13 -16.09 1.05 -16.40
CA VAL A 13 -16.16 -0.19 -15.64
C VAL A 13 -15.41 0.06 -14.32
N PHE A 14 -16.16 0.30 -13.24
CA PHE A 14 -15.61 0.35 -11.88
C PHE A 14 -15.33 -1.06 -11.39
N MET A 15 -14.28 -1.24 -10.59
CA MET A 15 -14.07 -2.48 -9.88
C MET A 15 -15.15 -2.65 -8.79
N ASP A 16 -15.86 -3.77 -8.83
CA ASP A 16 -16.85 -4.10 -7.82
C ASP A 16 -16.18 -4.28 -6.45
N LYS A 17 -16.76 -3.62 -5.46
CA LYS A 17 -16.41 -3.74 -4.04
C LYS A 17 -17.53 -4.45 -3.31
N PHE A 18 -17.30 -4.90 -2.09
CA PHE A 18 -18.34 -5.56 -1.34
C PHE A 18 -18.67 -4.89 0.00
N PHE A 19 -19.88 -5.14 0.44
CA PHE A 19 -20.44 -4.73 1.71
C PHE A 19 -21.24 -5.90 2.31
N ALA A 20 -21.10 -6.11 3.62
CA ALA A 20 -21.83 -7.15 4.34
C ALA A 20 -22.41 -6.61 5.64
N ILE A 21 -23.62 -7.03 5.97
CA ILE A 21 -24.27 -6.78 7.27
C ILE A 21 -24.60 -8.12 7.90
N ILE A 22 -24.18 -8.32 9.14
CA ILE A 22 -24.47 -9.51 9.93
C ILE A 22 -25.07 -9.09 11.27
N GLY A 23 -26.26 -9.55 11.58
CA GLY A 23 -26.89 -9.20 12.87
C GLY A 23 -28.36 -9.52 12.94
N GLN A 24 -29.03 -8.93 13.93
CA GLN A 24 -30.48 -8.89 13.98
C GLN A 24 -30.95 -7.82 13.00
N LEU A 25 -31.13 -8.21 11.76
CA LEU A 25 -31.72 -7.32 10.77
C LEU A 25 -33.21 -7.15 11.08
N GLY A 26 -33.73 -5.94 10.85
CA GLY A 26 -35.14 -5.64 10.96
C GLY A 26 -35.97 -6.39 9.91
N ASP A 27 -37.20 -5.96 9.72
CA ASP A 27 -38.02 -6.49 8.61
C ASP A 27 -37.37 -6.11 7.25
N GLN A 28 -37.84 -6.75 6.19
CA GLN A 28 -37.30 -6.56 4.85
C GLN A 28 -37.30 -5.07 4.44
N GLN A 29 -38.35 -4.33 4.75
CA GLN A 29 -38.49 -2.92 4.39
C GLN A 29 -37.49 -2.01 5.16
N GLN A 30 -37.23 -2.35 6.43
CA GLN A 30 -36.21 -1.62 7.21
C GLN A 30 -34.80 -1.88 6.67
N ASN A 31 -34.51 -3.11 6.29
CA ASN A 31 -33.22 -3.48 5.69
C ASN A 31 -33.00 -2.80 4.34
N GLU A 32 -34.03 -2.72 3.51
CA GLU A 32 -33.98 -2.03 2.24
C GLU A 32 -33.70 -0.53 2.42
N ARG A 33 -34.41 0.14 3.32
CA ARG A 33 -34.16 1.56 3.64
C ARG A 33 -32.77 1.82 4.20
N LEU A 34 -32.26 0.92 5.04
CA LEU A 34 -30.91 1.00 5.58
C LEU A 34 -29.86 0.91 4.47
N LEU A 35 -30.01 -0.07 3.58
CA LEU A 35 -29.16 -0.24 2.41
C LEU A 35 -29.19 0.98 1.48
N GLU A 36 -30.36 1.44 1.11
CA GLU A 36 -30.53 2.63 0.24
C GLU A 36 -29.80 3.83 0.85
N ARG A 37 -29.88 4.00 2.15
CA ARG A 37 -29.21 5.10 2.84
C ARG A 37 -27.71 4.90 2.91
N MET A 38 -27.23 3.73 3.31
CA MET A 38 -25.79 3.44 3.42
C MET A 38 -25.10 3.40 2.05
N CYS A 39 -25.79 2.92 1.03
CA CYS A 39 -25.26 2.89 -0.33
C CYS A 39 -25.59 4.13 -1.17
N SER A 40 -26.08 5.21 -0.53
CA SER A 40 -26.33 6.48 -1.24
C SER A 40 -25.03 6.97 -1.88
N GLY A 41 -25.04 7.14 -3.20
CA GLY A 41 -23.85 7.52 -3.97
C GLY A 41 -23.04 6.36 -4.54
N TYR A 42 -23.47 5.12 -4.30
CA TYR A 42 -22.87 3.92 -4.89
C TYR A 42 -23.90 3.19 -5.75
N GLN A 43 -23.42 2.50 -6.76
CA GLN A 43 -24.25 1.63 -7.59
C GLN A 43 -24.15 0.21 -7.03
N ILE A 44 -25.26 -0.36 -6.55
CA ILE A 44 -25.32 -1.77 -6.14
C ILE A 44 -25.43 -2.62 -7.40
N THR A 45 -24.45 -3.52 -7.62
CA THR A 45 -24.40 -4.39 -8.80
C THR A 45 -24.99 -5.76 -8.51
N GLN A 46 -24.86 -6.25 -7.27
CA GLN A 46 -25.44 -7.52 -6.83
C GLN A 46 -25.83 -7.45 -5.35
N ARG A 47 -26.86 -8.18 -4.98
CA ARG A 47 -27.28 -8.30 -3.58
C ARG A 47 -27.88 -9.68 -3.32
N TRP A 48 -27.59 -10.27 -2.14
CA TRP A 48 -28.25 -11.48 -1.67
C TRP A 48 -28.34 -11.52 -0.15
N GLN A 49 -29.33 -12.20 0.37
CA GLN A 49 -29.60 -12.33 1.79
C GLN A 49 -29.68 -13.81 2.17
N VAL A 50 -29.01 -14.15 3.26
CA VAL A 50 -29.08 -15.48 3.88
C VAL A 50 -29.70 -15.29 5.26
N ALA A 51 -30.79 -16.03 5.56
CA ALA A 51 -31.40 -16.05 6.88
C ALA A 51 -30.99 -17.32 7.59
N SER A 52 -30.30 -17.20 8.71
CA SER A 52 -30.00 -18.31 9.61
C SER A 52 -30.95 -18.27 10.83
N ALA A 53 -30.96 -19.34 11.63
CA ALA A 53 -31.79 -19.44 12.83
C ALA A 53 -31.51 -18.34 13.88
N HIS A 54 -30.32 -17.74 13.86
CA HIS A 54 -29.86 -16.80 14.89
C HIS A 54 -29.56 -15.41 14.37
N LYS A 55 -29.15 -15.26 13.11
CA LYS A 55 -28.80 -13.99 12.50
C LYS A 55 -29.16 -13.97 11.02
N SER A 56 -29.43 -12.79 10.49
CA SER A 56 -29.55 -12.57 9.07
C SER A 56 -28.27 -11.96 8.54
N VAL A 57 -27.85 -12.38 7.36
CA VAL A 57 -26.69 -11.87 6.67
C VAL A 57 -27.11 -11.30 5.34
N LEU A 58 -26.71 -10.08 5.08
CA LEU A 58 -26.94 -9.40 3.83
C LEU A 58 -25.59 -9.09 3.19
N PHE A 59 -25.40 -9.55 1.98
CA PHE A 59 -24.24 -9.23 1.16
C PHE A 59 -24.64 -8.37 -0.01
N CYS A 60 -23.76 -7.43 -0.38
CA CYS A 60 -23.91 -6.59 -1.56
C CYS A 60 -22.58 -6.44 -2.27
N ARG A 61 -22.59 -6.43 -3.61
CA ARG A 61 -21.53 -5.86 -4.43
C ARG A 61 -21.95 -4.46 -4.85
N TYR A 62 -21.00 -3.55 -4.90
CA TYR A 62 -21.23 -2.18 -5.32
C TYR A 62 -20.05 -1.65 -6.12
N SER A 63 -20.32 -0.72 -7.02
CA SER A 63 -19.32 0.02 -7.80
C SER A 63 -19.48 1.53 -7.59
N GLY A 64 -18.46 2.28 -7.99
CA GLY A 64 -18.42 3.73 -7.86
C GLY A 64 -17.78 4.24 -6.59
N SER A 65 -17.69 5.56 -6.48
CA SER A 65 -17.24 6.27 -5.29
C SER A 65 -18.31 7.29 -4.89
N ALA A 66 -18.39 7.60 -3.60
CA ALA A 66 -19.35 8.59 -3.09
C ALA A 66 -19.16 10.02 -3.65
N HIS A 67 -18.15 10.27 -4.47
CA HIS A 67 -17.89 11.54 -5.16
C HIS A 67 -18.57 11.65 -6.55
N GLN A 68 -19.10 10.55 -7.11
CA GLN A 68 -19.62 10.50 -8.48
C GLN A 68 -21.16 10.36 -8.57
N ALA A 69 -21.89 10.55 -7.47
CA ALA A 69 -23.32 10.32 -7.40
C ALA A 69 -24.15 11.40 -8.08
N ASN A 70 -24.23 11.34 -9.41
CA ASN A 70 -25.27 12.05 -10.21
C ASN A 70 -26.00 11.11 -11.20
N GLY A 71 -26.11 9.82 -10.93
CA GLY A 71 -26.77 8.86 -11.80
C GLY A 71 -27.96 8.18 -11.14
N HIS A 72 -29.09 8.11 -11.84
CA HIS A 72 -30.29 7.37 -11.44
C HIS A 72 -29.95 5.88 -11.21
N VAL A 73 -30.33 5.36 -10.06
CA VAL A 73 -30.29 3.92 -9.76
C VAL A 73 -31.28 3.20 -10.69
N GLN A 74 -30.77 2.37 -11.58
CA GLN A 74 -31.60 1.41 -12.31
C GLN A 74 -31.93 0.24 -11.37
N ASN A 75 -33.21 0.02 -11.13
CA ASN A 75 -33.74 -0.96 -10.17
C ASN A 75 -33.78 -2.43 -10.67
N ASP A 76 -32.84 -2.87 -11.48
CA ASP A 76 -32.74 -4.28 -11.88
C ASP A 76 -31.66 -5.01 -11.08
N ILE A 77 -31.93 -5.20 -9.79
CA ILE A 77 -31.05 -5.97 -8.90
C ILE A 77 -31.51 -7.43 -8.95
N ALA A 78 -30.82 -8.25 -9.71
CA ALA A 78 -31.01 -9.71 -9.65
C ALA A 78 -30.57 -10.22 -8.26
N ALA A 79 -31.52 -10.61 -7.44
CA ALA A 79 -31.25 -11.28 -6.17
C ALA A 79 -30.77 -12.70 -6.46
N HIS A 80 -29.47 -12.94 -6.34
CA HIS A 80 -28.94 -14.30 -6.38
C HIS A 80 -29.00 -14.85 -4.95
N THR A 81 -29.94 -15.74 -4.69
CA THR A 81 -29.96 -16.57 -3.48
C THR A 81 -29.13 -17.79 -3.75
N PRO A 82 -27.94 -17.94 -3.16
CA PRO A 82 -27.22 -19.20 -3.24
C PRO A 82 -28.11 -20.29 -2.64
N ALA A 83 -28.27 -21.38 -3.35
CA ALA A 83 -29.01 -22.52 -2.84
C ALA A 83 -28.26 -23.07 -1.62
N LYS A 84 -28.79 -22.86 -0.43
CA LYS A 84 -28.35 -23.40 0.87
C LYS A 84 -26.86 -23.24 1.15
N GLY A 85 -26.51 -22.41 2.14
CA GLY A 85 -25.25 -22.56 2.82
C GLY A 85 -24.38 -21.31 2.89
N ASP A 86 -23.15 -21.56 3.13
CA ASP A 86 -22.06 -20.61 3.28
C ASP A 86 -21.93 -19.69 2.06
N SER A 87 -21.52 -18.47 2.30
CA SER A 87 -21.37 -17.45 1.25
C SER A 87 -20.01 -16.76 1.36
N VAL A 88 -19.38 -16.48 0.22
CA VAL A 88 -18.09 -15.80 0.16
C VAL A 88 -18.16 -14.60 -0.77
N MET A 89 -17.59 -13.49 -0.30
CA MET A 89 -17.21 -12.34 -1.13
C MET A 89 -15.74 -12.10 -1.00
N SER A 90 -15.07 -11.84 -2.10
CA SER A 90 -13.65 -11.54 -2.09
C SER A 90 -13.27 -10.47 -3.09
N LEU A 91 -12.20 -9.76 -2.77
CA LEU A 91 -11.37 -9.00 -3.70
C LEU A 91 -9.99 -9.64 -3.66
N SER A 92 -9.72 -10.53 -4.58
CA SER A 92 -8.59 -11.44 -4.47
C SER A 92 -7.95 -11.70 -5.84
N ARG A 93 -6.66 -11.90 -5.80
CA ARG A 93 -5.85 -12.59 -6.79
C ARG A 93 -5.06 -13.65 -6.03
N ILE A 94 -5.38 -14.92 -6.23
CA ILE A 94 -4.69 -16.03 -5.57
C ILE A 94 -3.63 -16.58 -6.51
N ASP A 95 -2.36 -16.44 -6.14
CA ASP A 95 -1.22 -16.78 -6.99
C ASP A 95 -0.88 -18.29 -6.95
N ASN A 96 -1.26 -19.01 -5.89
CA ASN A 96 -0.89 -20.41 -5.67
C ASN A 96 -2.05 -21.41 -5.82
N ILE A 97 -3.07 -21.08 -6.60
CA ILE A 97 -4.27 -21.94 -6.80
C ILE A 97 -3.87 -23.37 -7.16
N ALA A 98 -2.99 -23.55 -8.15
CA ALA A 98 -2.57 -24.89 -8.61
C ALA A 98 -1.87 -25.71 -7.50
N ALA A 99 -0.97 -25.09 -6.74
CA ALA A 99 -0.24 -25.76 -5.66
C ALA A 99 -1.17 -26.15 -4.50
N VAL A 100 -2.12 -25.28 -4.15
CA VAL A 100 -3.12 -25.55 -3.12
C VAL A 100 -4.12 -26.60 -3.61
N ALA A 101 -4.58 -26.53 -4.87
CA ALA A 101 -5.50 -27.48 -5.48
C ALA A 101 -4.93 -28.91 -5.49
N GLN A 102 -3.65 -29.10 -5.73
CA GLN A 102 -3.00 -30.43 -5.62
C GLN A 102 -3.16 -31.07 -4.23
N GLN A 103 -3.29 -30.30 -3.17
CA GLN A 103 -3.50 -30.81 -1.82
C GLN A 103 -4.94 -31.33 -1.59
N PHE A 104 -5.88 -31.00 -2.49
CA PHE A 104 -7.24 -31.55 -2.43
C PHE A 104 -7.32 -33.02 -2.85
N GLY A 105 -6.37 -33.53 -3.63
CA GLY A 105 -6.36 -34.89 -4.17
C GLY A 105 -7.54 -35.14 -5.14
N ALA A 106 -7.83 -36.41 -5.43
CA ALA A 106 -8.88 -36.80 -6.39
C ALA A 106 -10.31 -36.31 -6.04
N SER A 107 -10.57 -35.89 -4.81
CA SER A 107 -11.86 -35.33 -4.40
C SER A 107 -12.16 -33.96 -5.01
N PHE A 108 -11.14 -33.26 -5.49
CA PHE A 108 -11.33 -31.97 -6.16
C PHE A 108 -11.89 -32.12 -7.59
N GLU A 109 -11.56 -33.23 -8.25
CA GLU A 109 -12.07 -33.51 -9.58
C GLU A 109 -13.55 -33.93 -9.58
N GLN A 110 -14.04 -34.53 -8.48
CA GLN A 110 -15.44 -34.95 -8.37
C GLN A 110 -16.40 -33.78 -8.10
N ASN A 111 -15.92 -32.68 -7.51
CA ASN A 111 -16.73 -31.48 -7.28
C ASN A 111 -16.75 -30.49 -8.47
N LYS A 112 -16.02 -30.77 -9.53
CA LYS A 112 -16.08 -29.97 -10.78
C LYS A 112 -17.49 -29.94 -11.39
N ASP A 113 -18.29 -30.96 -11.17
CA ASP A 113 -19.63 -31.09 -11.75
C ASP A 113 -20.71 -30.24 -11.06
N THR A 114 -20.40 -29.68 -9.87
CA THR A 114 -21.30 -28.76 -9.15
C THR A 114 -21.04 -27.27 -9.47
N PHE A 115 -19.91 -26.97 -10.14
CA PHE A 115 -19.48 -25.61 -10.44
C PHE A 115 -19.27 -25.37 -11.91
N ASP A 116 -20.23 -25.55 -12.71
CA ASP A 116 -20.32 -25.09 -14.09
C ASP A 116 -20.25 -26.18 -15.19
N LYS A 117 -21.27 -26.07 -16.04
CA LYS A 117 -21.43 -26.88 -17.25
C LYS A 117 -20.57 -26.38 -18.43
N ASP A 118 -19.84 -25.26 -18.29
CA ASP A 118 -18.96 -24.73 -19.33
C ASP A 118 -17.49 -24.69 -18.88
N LYS A 119 -16.81 -25.80 -19.18
CA LYS A 119 -15.35 -25.97 -19.32
C LYS A 119 -14.46 -24.78 -18.93
N GLN A 120 -14.04 -24.70 -17.67
CA GLN A 120 -12.87 -23.91 -17.32
C GLN A 120 -11.93 -24.70 -16.39
N THR A 121 -10.72 -24.93 -16.85
CA THR A 121 -9.65 -25.61 -16.12
C THR A 121 -9.04 -24.63 -15.10
N PHE A 122 -8.78 -25.09 -13.87
CA PHE A 122 -8.09 -24.30 -12.82
C PHE A 122 -6.57 -24.15 -13.08
N ASP A 123 -6.13 -24.31 -14.33
CA ASP A 123 -4.71 -24.43 -14.67
C ASP A 123 -3.97 -23.08 -14.83
N SER A 124 -4.67 -21.94 -14.65
CA SER A 124 -4.03 -20.63 -14.74
C SER A 124 -4.61 -19.66 -13.71
N PRO A 125 -3.78 -18.78 -13.12
CA PRO A 125 -4.27 -17.65 -12.33
C PRO A 125 -5.20 -16.82 -13.21
N SER A 126 -6.43 -16.58 -12.74
CA SER A 126 -7.40 -15.75 -13.46
C SER A 126 -7.87 -14.63 -12.56
N PHE A 127 -8.03 -13.46 -13.14
CA PHE A 127 -8.63 -12.30 -12.48
C PHE A 127 -10.17 -12.41 -12.57
N ASP A 128 -10.73 -13.39 -11.88
CA ASP A 128 -12.18 -13.62 -11.83
C ASP A 128 -12.58 -13.74 -10.36
N GLN A 129 -13.17 -12.68 -9.82
CA GLN A 129 -13.55 -12.59 -8.39
C GLN A 129 -14.48 -13.75 -7.97
N ASP A 130 -15.30 -14.28 -8.85
CA ASP A 130 -16.19 -15.38 -8.54
C ASP A 130 -15.45 -16.72 -8.44
N LYS A 131 -14.41 -16.92 -9.25
CA LYS A 131 -13.54 -18.11 -9.16
C LYS A 131 -12.71 -18.10 -7.88
N ASP A 132 -12.13 -16.95 -7.53
CA ASP A 132 -11.36 -16.83 -6.31
C ASP A 132 -12.23 -16.99 -5.06
N ALA A 133 -13.45 -16.46 -5.07
CA ALA A 133 -14.42 -16.67 -3.98
C ALA A 133 -14.81 -18.16 -3.85
N ALA A 134 -15.06 -18.85 -4.94
CA ALA A 134 -15.34 -20.29 -4.94
C ALA A 134 -14.14 -21.11 -4.43
N PHE A 135 -12.92 -20.72 -4.84
CA PHE A 135 -11.71 -21.37 -4.35
C PHE A 135 -11.49 -21.16 -2.85
N ILE A 136 -11.68 -19.95 -2.36
CA ILE A 136 -11.63 -19.60 -0.93
C ILE A 136 -12.62 -20.46 -0.13
N TYR A 137 -13.85 -20.59 -0.62
CA TYR A 137 -14.87 -21.44 0.01
C TYR A 137 -14.43 -22.91 0.11
N ASN A 138 -13.93 -23.49 -0.99
CA ASN A 138 -13.45 -24.86 -1.01
C ASN A 138 -12.27 -25.07 -0.02
N CYS A 139 -11.38 -24.10 0.06
CA CYS A 139 -10.29 -24.13 1.03
C CYS A 139 -10.81 -24.09 2.47
N TYR A 140 -11.82 -23.25 2.77
CA TYR A 140 -12.46 -23.18 4.06
C TYR A 140 -13.14 -24.50 4.42
N ALA A 141 -13.93 -25.06 3.52
CA ALA A 141 -14.60 -26.34 3.72
C ALA A 141 -13.63 -27.49 4.06
N LYS A 142 -12.42 -27.44 3.52
CA LYS A 142 -11.40 -28.46 3.75
C LYS A 142 -10.58 -28.27 5.02
N TRP A 143 -10.14 -27.04 5.29
CA TRP A 143 -9.16 -26.75 6.35
C TRP A 143 -9.70 -25.86 7.48
N GLY A 144 -10.97 -25.48 7.42
CA GLY A 144 -11.54 -24.52 8.37
C GLY A 144 -10.86 -23.16 8.30
N ALA A 145 -11.00 -22.38 9.35
CA ALA A 145 -10.56 -20.98 9.41
C ALA A 145 -9.05 -20.76 9.19
N GLU A 146 -8.22 -21.79 9.36
CA GLU A 146 -6.75 -21.70 9.15
C GLU A 146 -6.33 -21.74 7.67
N PHE A 147 -7.25 -21.98 6.74
CA PHE A 147 -6.92 -22.08 5.31
C PHE A 147 -6.23 -20.84 4.76
N CYS A 148 -6.56 -19.65 5.30
CA CYS A 148 -6.00 -18.38 4.83
C CYS A 148 -4.47 -18.29 4.99
N THR A 149 -3.88 -19.08 5.89
CA THR A 149 -2.41 -19.17 6.05
C THR A 149 -1.74 -19.95 4.89
N LYS A 150 -2.52 -20.61 4.05
CA LYS A 150 -2.03 -21.40 2.89
C LYS A 150 -2.16 -20.64 1.58
N LEU A 151 -2.88 -19.52 1.57
CA LEU A 151 -3.09 -18.71 0.39
C LEU A 151 -1.92 -17.76 0.16
N GLU A 152 -1.50 -17.65 -1.09
CA GLU A 152 -0.52 -16.68 -1.56
C GLU A 152 -1.19 -15.76 -2.60
N GLY A 153 -0.79 -14.51 -2.63
CA GLY A 153 -1.38 -13.49 -3.50
C GLY A 153 -1.91 -12.30 -2.73
N ASP A 154 -2.72 -11.49 -3.39
CA ASP A 154 -3.35 -10.31 -2.79
C ASP A 154 -4.82 -10.62 -2.54
N PHE A 155 -5.24 -10.79 -1.27
CA PHE A 155 -6.60 -11.13 -0.95
C PHE A 155 -7.17 -10.39 0.25
N CYS A 156 -8.45 -10.06 0.14
CA CYS A 156 -9.31 -9.80 1.28
C CYS A 156 -10.68 -10.44 1.02
N TYR A 157 -11.28 -11.03 2.04
CA TYR A 157 -12.56 -11.70 1.90
C TYR A 157 -13.45 -11.58 3.13
N ALA A 158 -14.76 -11.77 2.91
CA ALA A 158 -15.79 -12.01 3.91
C ALA A 158 -16.47 -13.33 3.59
N LEU A 159 -16.40 -14.30 4.51
CA LEU A 159 -16.97 -15.64 4.39
C LEU A 159 -17.97 -15.86 5.51
N TRP A 160 -19.21 -16.15 5.17
CA TRP A 160 -20.25 -16.54 6.10
C TRP A 160 -20.32 -18.06 6.20
N ASP A 161 -20.15 -18.57 7.41
CA ASP A 161 -20.37 -19.96 7.79
C ASP A 161 -21.78 -20.08 8.40
N GLU A 162 -22.72 -20.59 7.64
CA GLU A 162 -24.11 -20.72 8.08
C GLU A 162 -24.25 -21.72 9.22
N HIS A 163 -23.50 -22.83 9.18
CA HIS A 163 -23.59 -23.89 10.18
C HIS A 163 -23.22 -23.39 11.58
N ASN A 164 -22.14 -22.64 11.68
CA ASN A 164 -21.66 -22.07 12.93
C ASN A 164 -22.19 -20.64 13.19
N SER A 165 -22.92 -20.06 12.25
CA SER A 165 -23.39 -18.67 12.28
C SER A 165 -22.26 -17.68 12.56
N GLN A 166 -21.12 -17.85 11.88
CA GLN A 166 -19.90 -17.04 12.03
C GLN A 166 -19.55 -16.30 10.74
N LEU A 167 -19.08 -15.07 10.89
CA LEU A 167 -18.43 -14.36 9.78
C LEU A 167 -16.91 -14.41 9.94
N HIS A 168 -16.25 -14.90 8.93
CA HIS A 168 -14.79 -14.90 8.83
C HIS A 168 -14.34 -13.82 7.86
N LEU A 169 -13.47 -12.94 8.34
CA LEU A 169 -12.80 -11.92 7.54
C LEU A 169 -11.31 -12.22 7.53
N ALA A 170 -10.64 -11.99 6.41
CA ALA A 170 -9.18 -11.98 6.39
C ALA A 170 -8.65 -11.03 5.34
N ARG A 171 -7.43 -10.58 5.60
CA ARG A 171 -6.67 -9.70 4.71
C ARG A 171 -5.20 -10.13 4.77
N ASN A 172 -4.59 -10.34 3.60
CA ASN A 172 -3.16 -10.69 3.55
C ASN A 172 -2.25 -9.51 3.94
N ALA A 173 -0.95 -9.79 4.09
CA ALA A 173 0.00 -8.84 4.67
C ALA A 173 0.24 -7.59 3.82
N PHE A 174 0.25 -7.71 2.50
CA PHE A 174 0.62 -6.64 1.57
C PHE A 174 -0.49 -6.33 0.57
N ASN A 175 -1.73 -6.31 1.04
CA ASN A 175 -2.87 -6.00 0.19
C ASN A 175 -3.16 -4.49 0.18
N ALA A 176 -3.28 -3.93 -1.02
CA ALA A 176 -3.73 -2.55 -1.22
C ALA A 176 -5.21 -2.36 -0.84
N ARG A 177 -5.99 -3.43 -0.83
CA ARG A 177 -7.41 -3.38 -0.51
C ARG A 177 -7.65 -3.41 0.99
N SER A 178 -8.65 -2.66 1.43
CA SER A 178 -8.98 -2.50 2.85
C SER A 178 -10.30 -3.16 3.19
N LEU A 179 -10.41 -3.68 4.41
CA LEU A 179 -11.66 -4.11 5.01
C LEU A 179 -11.91 -3.30 6.27
N TYR A 180 -12.95 -2.50 6.23
CA TYR A 180 -13.43 -1.72 7.37
C TYR A 180 -14.62 -2.42 8.01
N TYR A 181 -14.78 -2.21 9.31
CA TYR A 181 -15.93 -2.71 10.02
C TYR A 181 -16.44 -1.74 11.08
N LEU A 182 -17.74 -1.80 11.30
CA LEU A 182 -18.47 -1.07 12.33
C LEU A 182 -19.25 -2.10 13.14
N ASN A 183 -19.00 -2.17 14.45
CA ASN A 183 -19.75 -3.02 15.36
C ASN A 183 -20.79 -2.17 16.11
N LEU A 184 -22.06 -2.44 15.86
CA LEU A 184 -23.15 -1.68 16.42
C LEU A 184 -24.29 -2.62 16.85
N ASN A 185 -24.68 -2.58 18.13
CA ASN A 185 -25.85 -3.33 18.65
C ASN A 185 -25.83 -4.84 18.30
N ASN A 186 -24.70 -5.51 18.51
CA ASN A 186 -24.47 -6.91 18.14
C ASN A 186 -24.61 -7.22 16.63
N SER A 187 -24.55 -6.20 15.80
CA SER A 187 -24.49 -6.32 14.35
C SER A 187 -23.14 -5.81 13.85
N LEU A 188 -22.57 -6.54 12.90
CA LEU A 188 -21.32 -6.15 12.25
C LEU A 188 -21.62 -5.70 10.82
N PHE A 189 -21.15 -4.51 10.51
CA PHE A 189 -21.17 -3.94 9.16
C PHE A 189 -19.74 -3.97 8.62
N VAL A 190 -19.53 -4.55 7.45
CA VAL A 190 -18.22 -4.71 6.84
C VAL A 190 -18.24 -4.11 5.45
N ALA A 191 -17.24 -3.31 5.09
CA ALA A 191 -17.14 -2.71 3.76
C ALA A 191 -15.69 -2.55 3.31
N CYS A 192 -15.47 -2.48 2.00
CA CYS A 192 -14.18 -2.09 1.42
C CYS A 192 -13.97 -0.57 1.42
N ASP A 193 -14.96 0.22 1.79
CA ASP A 193 -14.91 1.67 1.86
C ASP A 193 -15.47 2.17 3.20
N ALA A 194 -14.64 2.91 3.96
CA ALA A 194 -15.02 3.46 5.26
C ALA A 194 -16.17 4.48 5.15
N LYS A 195 -16.23 5.24 4.05
CA LYS A 195 -17.29 6.22 3.85
C LYS A 195 -18.68 5.59 3.78
N LEU A 196 -18.78 4.38 3.21
CA LEU A 196 -20.05 3.66 3.20
C LEU A 196 -20.56 3.37 4.62
N LEU A 197 -19.66 2.94 5.51
CA LEU A 197 -20.00 2.67 6.92
C LEU A 197 -20.41 3.95 7.68
N SER A 198 -19.81 5.09 7.36
CA SER A 198 -20.15 6.36 8.00
C SER A 198 -21.55 6.87 7.68
N GLN A 199 -22.19 6.32 6.65
CA GLN A 199 -23.57 6.68 6.26
C GLN A 199 -24.65 5.97 7.09
N HIS A 200 -24.25 5.11 8.06
CA HIS A 200 -25.21 4.47 8.96
C HIS A 200 -25.97 5.52 9.79
N PRO A 201 -27.33 5.48 9.80
CA PRO A 201 -28.14 6.54 10.38
C PRO A 201 -27.95 6.76 11.88
N ASP A 202 -27.61 5.70 12.62
CA ASP A 202 -27.51 5.73 14.07
C ASP A 202 -26.08 5.98 14.55
N VAL A 203 -25.14 6.28 13.65
CA VAL A 203 -23.73 6.50 13.99
C VAL A 203 -23.35 7.94 13.74
N LYS A 204 -22.82 8.59 14.77
CA LYS A 204 -22.22 9.91 14.66
C LYS A 204 -20.71 9.76 14.67
N MET A 205 -20.09 10.10 13.57
CA MET A 205 -18.63 10.05 13.44
C MET A 205 -17.94 11.04 14.38
N THR A 206 -16.93 10.57 15.09
CA THR A 206 -16.05 11.38 15.95
C THR A 206 -14.59 11.20 15.55
N VAL A 207 -13.83 12.29 15.58
CA VAL A 207 -12.42 12.30 15.17
C VAL A 207 -11.57 11.46 16.11
N ASN A 208 -10.80 10.55 15.57
CA ASN A 208 -9.80 9.79 16.30
C ASN A 208 -8.55 10.65 16.52
N LYS A 209 -8.45 11.26 17.70
CA LYS A 209 -7.35 12.18 18.05
C LYS A 209 -5.98 11.52 17.97
N THR A 210 -5.88 10.24 18.32
CA THR A 210 -4.64 9.46 18.22
C THR A 210 -4.18 9.33 16.77
N ALA A 211 -5.06 8.93 15.86
CA ALA A 211 -4.74 8.85 14.44
C ALA A 211 -4.33 10.21 13.86
N VAL A 212 -5.05 11.29 14.21
CA VAL A 212 -4.71 12.65 13.76
C VAL A 212 -3.32 13.07 14.24
N LEU A 213 -2.98 12.84 15.51
CA LEU A 213 -1.64 13.17 16.04
C LEU A 213 -0.53 12.40 15.35
N GLN A 214 -0.77 11.12 15.04
CA GLN A 214 0.17 10.31 14.27
C GLN A 214 0.38 10.86 12.86
N TRP A 215 -0.68 11.26 12.17
CA TRP A 215 -0.59 11.90 10.87
C TRP A 215 0.14 13.25 10.94
N LEU A 216 -0.19 14.12 11.90
CA LEU A 216 0.50 15.39 12.11
C LEU A 216 1.99 15.21 12.47
N SER A 217 2.36 14.06 13.01
CA SER A 217 3.75 13.73 13.34
C SER A 217 4.54 13.14 12.15
N GLY A 218 3.88 12.86 11.03
CA GLY A 218 4.49 12.18 9.90
C GLY A 218 4.70 10.67 10.09
N ARG A 219 4.13 10.08 11.14
CA ARG A 219 4.29 8.66 11.50
C ARG A 219 2.96 8.00 11.86
N PRO A 220 1.98 7.98 10.94
CA PRO A 220 0.69 7.38 11.22
C PRO A 220 0.78 5.84 11.26
N ASP A 221 -0.06 5.22 12.07
CA ASP A 221 -0.33 3.79 12.02
C ASP A 221 -1.23 3.49 10.81
N PRO A 222 -0.81 2.65 9.87
CA PRO A 222 -1.60 2.31 8.70
C PRO A 222 -2.89 1.54 9.03
N ASN A 223 -3.02 1.04 10.25
CA ASN A 223 -4.17 0.26 10.71
C ASN A 223 -5.21 1.10 11.47
N LEU A 224 -4.97 2.39 11.68
CA LEU A 224 -5.95 3.27 12.33
C LEU A 224 -6.76 4.04 11.30
N CYS A 225 -8.08 4.11 11.56
CA CYS A 225 -8.99 5.02 10.89
C CYS A 225 -9.01 6.39 11.60
N MET A 226 -9.25 7.46 10.84
CA MET A 226 -9.36 8.84 11.35
C MET A 226 -10.65 9.06 12.17
N PHE A 227 -11.56 8.09 12.22
CA PHE A 227 -12.77 8.11 13.02
C PHE A 227 -12.78 6.96 14.03
N ASN A 228 -13.31 7.23 15.23
CA ASN A 228 -13.32 6.25 16.33
C ASN A 228 -14.27 5.07 16.09
N GLU A 229 -15.36 5.30 15.36
CA GLU A 229 -16.45 4.34 15.20
C GLU A 229 -16.15 3.28 14.12
N ILE A 230 -15.24 3.58 13.20
CA ILE A 230 -14.86 2.68 12.12
C ILE A 230 -13.49 2.08 12.42
N SER A 231 -13.42 0.77 12.39
CA SER A 231 -12.19 0.01 12.53
C SER A 231 -11.73 -0.54 11.20
N LEU A 232 -10.42 -0.64 11.01
CA LEU A 232 -9.80 -1.30 9.87
C LEU A 232 -9.30 -2.68 10.32
N LEU A 233 -9.58 -3.72 9.55
CA LEU A 233 -8.93 -5.01 9.76
C LEU A 233 -7.44 -4.87 9.40
N PRO A 234 -6.50 -5.06 10.33
CA PRO A 234 -5.08 -4.90 10.04
C PRO A 234 -4.59 -5.88 8.98
N SER A 235 -3.55 -5.48 8.25
CA SER A 235 -2.87 -6.35 7.28
C SER A 235 -2.30 -7.59 7.96
N GLY A 236 -2.35 -8.74 7.28
CA GLY A 236 -1.86 -10.01 7.80
C GLY A 236 -2.69 -10.58 8.96
N GLN A 237 -3.97 -10.20 9.04
CA GLN A 237 -4.87 -10.69 10.09
C GLN A 237 -6.14 -11.30 9.54
N ARG A 238 -6.70 -12.21 10.34
CA ARG A 238 -8.07 -12.71 10.21
C ARG A 238 -8.89 -12.33 11.43
N MET A 239 -10.19 -12.21 11.23
CA MET A 239 -11.16 -11.92 12.26
C MET A 239 -12.34 -12.88 12.14
N VAL A 240 -12.84 -13.34 13.27
CA VAL A 240 -14.09 -14.12 13.37
C VAL A 240 -15.07 -13.34 14.23
N PHE A 241 -16.25 -13.10 13.67
CA PHE A 241 -17.38 -12.53 14.39
C PHE A 241 -18.35 -13.65 14.74
N PHE A 242 -18.65 -13.79 16.04
CA PHE A 242 -19.44 -14.87 16.61
C PHE A 242 -20.92 -14.48 16.78
N PRO A 243 -21.81 -15.47 16.89
CA PRO A 243 -23.26 -15.22 17.11
C PRO A 243 -23.59 -14.36 18.32
N ASP A 244 -22.80 -14.43 19.38
CA ASP A 244 -22.95 -13.65 20.61
C ASP A 244 -22.46 -12.20 20.52
N GLY A 245 -21.90 -11.80 19.34
CA GLY A 245 -21.34 -10.48 19.08
C GLY A 245 -19.86 -10.33 19.41
N ASN A 246 -19.22 -11.38 19.93
CA ASN A 246 -17.79 -11.37 20.20
C ASN A 246 -16.98 -11.34 18.90
N ILE A 247 -15.81 -10.74 18.98
CA ILE A 247 -14.83 -10.67 17.89
C ILE A 247 -13.53 -11.30 18.35
N GLN A 248 -12.99 -12.20 17.55
CA GLN A 248 -11.64 -12.76 17.74
C GLN A 248 -10.77 -12.43 16.54
N THR A 249 -9.61 -11.84 16.78
CA THR A 249 -8.59 -11.55 15.74
C THR A 249 -7.35 -12.37 15.96
N ASN A 250 -6.75 -12.85 14.86
CA ASN A 250 -5.51 -13.61 14.88
C ASN A 250 -4.61 -13.16 13.72
N LYS A 251 -3.31 -13.06 13.99
CA LYS A 251 -2.33 -12.93 12.91
C LYS A 251 -2.31 -14.19 12.04
N ILE A 252 -2.32 -14.02 10.73
CA ILE A 252 -2.14 -15.09 9.75
C ILE A 252 -0.74 -15.11 9.17
N TRP A 253 -0.03 -13.98 9.26
CA TRP A 253 1.34 -13.86 8.80
C TRP A 253 2.08 -12.74 9.53
N ASP A 254 3.35 -12.96 9.77
CA ASP A 254 4.34 -11.95 10.17
C ASP A 254 5.74 -12.46 9.81
N ILE A 255 6.73 -11.57 9.78
CA ILE A 255 8.12 -11.93 9.50
C ILE A 255 8.70 -12.73 10.67
N ASP A 256 9.16 -13.95 10.39
CA ASP A 256 9.87 -14.78 11.38
C ASP A 256 11.35 -14.38 11.46
N PRO A 257 11.81 -13.78 12.58
CA PRO A 257 13.21 -13.41 12.74
C PRO A 257 14.15 -14.61 12.87
N GLY A 258 13.61 -15.81 13.14
CA GLY A 258 14.35 -17.06 13.24
C GLY A 258 14.65 -17.71 11.90
N LEU A 259 13.97 -17.29 10.84
CA LEU A 259 14.19 -17.83 9.50
C LEU A 259 15.57 -17.39 8.97
N LEU A 260 16.42 -18.36 8.70
CA LEU A 260 17.76 -18.14 8.19
C LEU A 260 18.02 -19.04 6.98
N LEU A 261 18.26 -18.41 5.83
CA LEU A 261 18.69 -19.08 4.61
C LEU A 261 20.20 -18.94 4.45
N ARG A 262 20.88 -20.06 4.25
CA ARG A 262 22.32 -20.12 4.02
C ARG A 262 22.60 -20.97 2.79
N TYR A 263 22.93 -20.32 1.70
CA TYR A 263 23.44 -20.97 0.51
C TYR A 263 24.96 -21.04 0.53
N GLN A 264 25.54 -21.90 -0.30
CA GLN A 264 26.99 -22.13 -0.33
C GLN A 264 27.74 -21.03 -1.09
N SER A 265 27.09 -20.40 -2.07
CA SER A 265 27.67 -19.38 -2.92
C SER A 265 26.75 -18.15 -3.09
N GLU A 266 27.33 -17.03 -3.50
CA GLU A 266 26.55 -15.84 -3.85
C GLU A 266 25.67 -16.08 -5.10
N ASP A 267 26.09 -16.93 -6.00
CA ASP A 267 25.33 -17.29 -7.20
C ASP A 267 24.03 -18.03 -6.86
N GLU A 268 24.02 -18.87 -5.83
CA GLU A 268 22.80 -19.52 -5.37
C GLU A 268 21.80 -18.50 -4.78
N TYR A 269 22.26 -17.46 -4.07
CA TYR A 269 21.39 -16.38 -3.60
C TYR A 269 20.82 -15.60 -4.79
N LYS A 270 21.64 -15.30 -5.82
CA LYS A 270 21.19 -14.59 -7.02
C LYS A 270 20.13 -15.39 -7.77
N GLN A 271 20.37 -16.67 -7.98
CA GLN A 271 19.44 -17.56 -8.68
C GLN A 271 18.10 -17.65 -7.93
N ALA A 272 18.14 -17.90 -6.63
CA ALA A 272 16.93 -18.00 -5.81
C ALA A 272 16.13 -16.68 -5.79
N PHE A 273 16.83 -15.55 -5.70
CA PHE A 273 16.18 -14.24 -5.72
C PHE A 273 15.60 -13.91 -7.11
N PHE A 274 16.32 -14.26 -8.18
CA PHE A 274 15.83 -14.09 -9.55
C PHE A 274 14.53 -14.87 -9.77
N GLU A 275 14.50 -16.14 -9.36
CA GLU A 275 13.31 -16.98 -9.48
C GLU A 275 12.12 -16.43 -8.71
N LEU A 276 12.34 -15.95 -7.48
CA LEU A 276 11.30 -15.32 -6.67
C LEU A 276 10.75 -14.06 -7.33
N LEU A 277 11.63 -13.16 -7.78
CA LEU A 277 11.21 -11.90 -8.39
C LEU A 277 10.55 -12.13 -9.77
N HIS A 278 11.09 -13.04 -10.58
CA HIS A 278 10.48 -13.43 -11.86
C HIS A 278 9.08 -13.98 -11.66
N ASN A 279 8.90 -14.94 -10.74
CA ASN A 279 7.59 -15.55 -10.47
C ASN A 279 6.61 -14.51 -9.92
N SER A 280 7.08 -13.59 -9.08
CA SER A 280 6.26 -12.50 -8.55
C SER A 280 5.80 -11.52 -9.64
N VAL A 281 6.66 -11.20 -10.60
CA VAL A 281 6.27 -10.37 -11.76
C VAL A 281 5.30 -11.16 -12.65
N GLU A 282 5.59 -12.42 -12.93
CA GLU A 282 4.76 -13.26 -13.79
C GLU A 282 3.33 -13.43 -13.26
N SER A 283 3.16 -13.73 -11.98
CA SER A 283 1.82 -13.85 -11.36
C SER A 283 1.05 -12.53 -11.41
N ARG A 284 1.75 -11.40 -11.38
CA ARG A 284 1.16 -10.06 -11.41
C ARG A 284 0.94 -9.49 -12.81
N LEU A 285 1.39 -10.19 -13.85
CA LEU A 285 1.11 -9.85 -15.24
C LEU A 285 -0.19 -10.46 -15.76
N VAL A 286 -0.82 -11.36 -15.01
CA VAL A 286 -2.10 -11.97 -15.41
C VAL A 286 -3.15 -10.85 -15.56
N SER A 287 -3.68 -10.73 -16.78
CA SER A 287 -4.63 -9.68 -17.18
C SER A 287 -5.58 -10.25 -18.22
N SER A 288 -6.81 -9.72 -18.26
CA SER A 288 -7.77 -9.98 -19.35
C SER A 288 -7.52 -9.06 -20.55
N ALA A 289 -6.76 -7.99 -20.36
CA ALA A 289 -6.44 -7.03 -21.39
C ALA A 289 -5.24 -7.48 -22.26
N PRO A 290 -5.19 -7.09 -23.54
CA PRO A 290 -4.06 -7.39 -24.41
C PRO A 290 -2.81 -6.56 -24.12
N VAL A 291 -2.94 -5.54 -23.27
CA VAL A 291 -1.91 -4.58 -22.89
C VAL A 291 -1.77 -4.54 -21.39
N VAL A 292 -0.53 -4.53 -20.91
CA VAL A 292 -0.19 -4.28 -19.49
C VAL A 292 0.78 -3.12 -19.39
N PHE A 293 0.73 -2.41 -18.25
CA PHE A 293 1.62 -1.29 -18.00
C PHE A 293 2.65 -1.59 -16.92
N SER A 294 3.84 -1.03 -17.07
CA SER A 294 4.86 -0.95 -16.02
C SER A 294 5.29 0.49 -15.81
N GLN A 295 5.21 0.97 -14.57
CA GLN A 295 5.77 2.26 -14.18
C GLN A 295 7.30 2.15 -14.17
N MET A 296 7.98 3.00 -14.95
CA MET A 296 9.43 2.94 -15.12
C MET A 296 10.07 4.29 -14.79
N SER A 297 10.89 4.31 -13.76
CA SER A 297 11.80 5.43 -13.45
C SER A 297 13.24 5.08 -13.84
N GLY A 298 14.19 5.98 -13.58
CA GLY A 298 15.62 5.66 -13.68
C GLY A 298 16.18 4.87 -12.48
N GLY A 299 15.32 4.43 -11.56
CA GLY A 299 15.70 3.70 -10.36
C GLY A 299 15.73 2.18 -10.54
N MET A 300 16.52 1.49 -9.70
CA MET A 300 16.71 0.03 -9.73
C MET A 300 15.42 -0.78 -9.68
N ASP A 301 14.45 -0.37 -8.86
CA ASP A 301 13.28 -1.21 -8.54
C ASP A 301 12.32 -1.30 -9.72
N SER A 302 11.86 -0.15 -10.21
CA SER A 302 10.93 -0.08 -11.33
C SER A 302 11.53 -0.64 -12.61
N THR A 303 12.83 -0.39 -12.87
CA THR A 303 13.51 -0.93 -14.05
C THR A 303 13.71 -2.44 -13.97
N SER A 304 13.94 -2.99 -12.77
CA SER A 304 13.99 -4.46 -12.57
C SER A 304 12.65 -5.10 -12.88
N VAL A 305 11.55 -4.53 -12.36
CA VAL A 305 10.19 -5.02 -12.65
C VAL A 305 9.90 -4.91 -14.15
N THR A 306 10.18 -3.76 -14.77
CA THR A 306 9.95 -3.53 -16.21
C THR A 306 10.74 -4.51 -17.07
N SER A 307 12.01 -4.76 -16.74
CA SER A 307 12.86 -5.69 -17.50
C SER A 307 12.35 -7.13 -17.46
N LEU A 308 11.90 -7.59 -16.29
CA LEU A 308 11.32 -8.92 -16.15
C LEU A 308 9.93 -8.99 -16.81
N ALA A 309 9.12 -7.95 -16.70
CA ALA A 309 7.84 -7.86 -17.38
C ALA A 309 8.01 -7.92 -18.90
N ASP A 310 8.99 -7.21 -19.46
CA ASP A 310 9.31 -7.26 -20.89
C ASP A 310 9.69 -8.68 -21.34
N LEU A 311 10.58 -9.34 -20.59
CA LEU A 311 10.99 -10.71 -20.85
C LEU A 311 9.81 -11.70 -20.87
N ILE A 312 8.87 -11.54 -19.93
CA ILE A 312 7.70 -12.40 -19.81
C ILE A 312 6.68 -12.08 -20.91
N CYS A 313 6.37 -10.79 -21.13
CA CYS A 313 5.42 -10.36 -22.14
C CYS A 313 5.83 -10.76 -23.55
N GLN A 314 7.12 -10.67 -23.89
CA GLN A 314 7.65 -11.16 -25.17
C GLN A 314 7.38 -12.65 -25.39
N LYS A 315 7.50 -13.48 -24.32
CA LYS A 315 7.20 -14.91 -24.41
C LYS A 315 5.71 -15.20 -24.53
N GLN A 316 4.87 -14.39 -23.90
CA GLN A 316 3.42 -14.58 -23.87
C GLN A 316 2.70 -13.92 -25.06
N GLY A 317 3.37 -13.03 -25.79
CA GLY A 317 2.77 -12.25 -26.88
C GLY A 317 1.85 -11.12 -26.39
N THR A 318 2.00 -10.69 -25.12
CA THR A 318 1.29 -9.55 -24.53
C THR A 318 2.07 -8.26 -24.80
N ALA A 319 1.38 -7.15 -25.09
CA ALA A 319 2.04 -5.87 -25.28
C ALA A 319 2.38 -5.22 -23.94
N LEU A 320 3.67 -4.95 -23.70
CA LEU A 320 4.11 -4.15 -22.56
C LEU A 320 4.20 -2.68 -22.95
N HIS A 321 3.49 -1.82 -22.22
CA HIS A 321 3.64 -0.38 -22.27
C HIS A 321 4.35 0.10 -21.00
N THR A 322 5.21 1.12 -21.14
CA THR A 322 5.85 1.74 -19.98
C THR A 322 5.35 3.16 -19.76
N MET A 323 5.34 3.60 -18.52
CA MET A 323 5.01 4.95 -18.13
C MET A 323 6.08 5.53 -17.24
N SER A 324 6.53 6.73 -17.57
CA SER A 324 7.62 7.44 -16.91
C SER A 324 7.25 8.89 -16.63
N HIS A 325 7.85 9.46 -15.59
CA HIS A 325 7.67 10.86 -15.23
C HIS A 325 8.85 11.71 -15.73
N ARG A 326 8.56 12.93 -16.15
CA ARG A 326 9.54 13.94 -16.52
C ARG A 326 9.45 15.15 -15.61
N TYR A 327 10.61 15.73 -15.32
CA TYR A 327 10.77 16.90 -14.47
C TYR A 327 11.63 17.94 -15.21
N GLN A 328 11.01 18.70 -16.13
CA GLN A 328 11.75 19.65 -16.99
C GLN A 328 12.29 20.84 -16.18
N ASP A 329 11.50 21.36 -15.23
CA ASP A 329 11.87 22.50 -14.41
C ASP A 329 12.69 22.12 -13.16
N THR A 330 12.69 20.85 -12.76
CA THR A 330 13.40 20.34 -11.58
C THR A 330 14.45 19.30 -11.97
N GLN A 331 15.52 19.75 -12.62
CA GLN A 331 16.59 18.87 -13.17
C GLN A 331 17.19 17.89 -12.14
N SER A 332 17.22 18.24 -10.85
CA SER A 332 17.68 17.32 -9.80
C SER A 332 16.80 16.10 -9.60
N CYS A 333 15.54 16.16 -10.05
CA CYS A 333 14.56 15.07 -9.99
C CYS A 333 14.45 14.31 -11.33
N ASP A 334 15.06 14.85 -12.41
CA ASP A 334 14.94 14.26 -13.74
C ASP A 334 15.82 13.01 -13.87
N GLU A 335 15.22 11.95 -14.38
CA GLU A 335 15.86 10.66 -14.64
C GLU A 335 15.80 10.28 -16.13
N LEU A 336 15.51 11.25 -17.01
CA LEU A 336 15.23 11.01 -18.43
C LEU A 336 16.36 10.27 -19.15
N ASP A 337 17.61 10.56 -18.85
CA ASP A 337 18.76 9.87 -19.46
C ASP A 337 18.76 8.37 -19.16
N LYS A 338 18.51 8.00 -17.90
CA LYS A 338 18.43 6.59 -17.50
C LYS A 338 17.19 5.88 -18.05
N ILE A 339 16.07 6.59 -18.13
CA ILE A 339 14.85 6.08 -18.76
C ILE A 339 15.10 5.80 -20.22
N ASN A 340 15.77 6.69 -20.95
CA ASN A 340 16.15 6.51 -22.34
C ASN A 340 17.14 5.35 -22.53
N ASP A 341 18.10 5.17 -21.61
CA ASP A 341 19.00 4.02 -21.60
C ASP A 341 18.20 2.71 -21.49
N MET A 342 17.18 2.65 -20.65
CA MET A 342 16.30 1.49 -20.53
C MET A 342 15.47 1.23 -21.79
N ILE A 343 14.84 2.28 -22.33
CA ILE A 343 14.06 2.19 -23.59
C ILE A 343 14.92 1.62 -24.70
N ALA A 344 16.15 2.12 -24.84
CA ALA A 344 17.09 1.67 -25.85
C ALA A 344 17.55 0.21 -25.61
N SER A 345 17.86 -0.15 -24.37
CA SER A 345 18.35 -1.47 -23.97
C SER A 345 17.31 -2.56 -24.23
N LEU A 346 16.06 -2.34 -23.81
CA LEU A 346 14.95 -3.28 -23.99
C LEU A 346 14.25 -3.14 -25.34
N LYS A 347 14.59 -2.11 -26.14
CA LYS A 347 13.94 -1.78 -27.42
C LYS A 347 12.42 -1.62 -27.26
N LEU A 348 12.01 -0.96 -26.18
CA LEU A 348 10.60 -0.76 -25.87
C LEU A 348 9.89 0.01 -26.97
N GLN A 349 8.78 -0.53 -27.46
CA GLN A 349 8.01 0.03 -28.57
C GLN A 349 7.01 1.10 -28.09
N HIS A 350 6.53 0.98 -26.83
CA HIS A 350 5.46 1.79 -26.29
C HIS A 350 5.87 2.40 -24.95
N SER A 351 6.46 3.60 -25.01
CA SER A 351 6.89 4.34 -23.82
C SER A 351 6.15 5.65 -23.73
N HIS A 352 5.47 5.87 -22.61
CA HIS A 352 4.64 7.05 -22.35
C HIS A 352 5.28 7.90 -21.26
N PHE A 353 5.13 9.22 -21.39
CA PHE A 353 5.68 10.18 -20.44
C PHE A 353 4.58 11.09 -19.90
N ILE A 354 4.65 11.34 -18.60
CA ILE A 354 3.82 12.33 -17.92
C ILE A 354 4.74 13.42 -17.39
N ASP A 355 4.44 14.65 -17.78
CA ASP A 355 5.16 15.83 -17.33
C ASP A 355 4.61 16.27 -15.97
N LEU A 356 5.43 16.17 -14.92
CA LEU A 356 5.03 16.51 -13.57
C LEU A 356 5.22 18.00 -13.22
N ASP A 357 5.89 18.78 -14.08
CA ASP A 357 6.03 20.22 -13.82
C ASP A 357 4.68 20.95 -13.94
N HIS A 358 3.75 20.41 -14.70
CA HIS A 358 2.38 20.92 -14.75
C HIS A 358 1.67 20.86 -13.39
N TYR A 359 1.99 19.90 -12.53
CA TYR A 359 1.39 19.77 -11.19
C TYR A 359 1.89 20.80 -10.19
N GLN A 360 3.04 21.42 -10.44
CA GLN A 360 3.52 22.54 -9.62
C GLN A 360 2.59 23.75 -9.71
N ASN A 361 1.83 23.85 -10.82
CA ASN A 361 0.84 24.89 -11.06
C ASN A 361 -0.61 24.39 -10.85
N THR A 362 -0.78 23.17 -10.33
CA THR A 362 -2.11 22.63 -10.06
C THR A 362 -2.73 23.37 -8.90
N ASP A 363 -3.98 23.81 -9.09
CA ASP A 363 -4.80 24.35 -8.04
C ASP A 363 -4.93 23.34 -6.89
N PHE A 364 -4.44 23.70 -5.73
CA PHE A 364 -4.45 22.83 -4.54
C PHE A 364 -5.87 22.51 -4.09
N SER A 365 -6.86 23.32 -4.50
CA SER A 365 -8.28 23.03 -4.30
C SER A 365 -8.74 21.75 -5.03
N GLN A 366 -7.97 21.30 -6.04
CA GLN A 366 -8.20 20.04 -6.75
C GLN A 366 -7.52 18.83 -6.10
N LEU A 367 -6.67 19.05 -5.09
CA LEU A 367 -6.07 17.99 -4.28
C LEU A 367 -7.08 17.56 -3.22
N TYR A 368 -7.94 16.63 -3.57
CA TYR A 368 -8.83 16.01 -2.58
C TYR A 368 -8.08 14.96 -1.78
N PRO A 369 -8.41 14.81 -0.48
CA PRO A 369 -8.00 13.62 0.25
C PRO A 369 -8.46 12.39 -0.51
N THR A 370 -7.56 11.49 -0.82
CA THR A 370 -7.89 10.27 -1.57
C THR A 370 -8.81 9.35 -0.77
N ASP A 371 -8.80 9.49 0.56
CA ASP A 371 -9.45 8.58 1.47
C ASP A 371 -10.32 9.29 2.50
N TYR A 372 -11.47 8.68 2.83
CA TYR A 372 -12.31 9.13 3.93
C TYR A 372 -11.69 8.77 5.29
N ASP A 373 -11.05 7.62 5.39
CA ASP A 373 -10.46 7.06 6.60
C ASP A 373 -9.05 7.56 6.91
N SER A 374 -8.42 8.28 5.98
CA SER A 374 -7.07 8.82 6.15
C SER A 374 -6.79 9.99 5.20
N PRO A 375 -5.81 10.86 5.49
CA PRO A 375 -5.42 11.94 4.59
C PRO A 375 -4.94 11.50 3.20
N GLY A 376 -4.50 10.24 3.05
CA GLY A 376 -4.02 9.73 1.77
C GLY A 376 -2.66 10.28 1.36
N ILE A 377 -2.38 10.29 0.06
CA ILE A 377 -1.14 10.81 -0.52
C ILE A 377 -1.39 12.01 -1.44
N VAL A 378 -0.42 12.93 -1.48
CA VAL A 378 -0.56 14.26 -2.11
C VAL A 378 -0.76 14.24 -3.60
N LEU A 379 -0.35 13.20 -4.31
CA LEU A 379 -0.22 13.25 -5.77
C LEU A 379 -1.45 12.69 -6.51
N SER A 380 -2.65 12.85 -5.93
CA SER A 380 -3.87 12.34 -6.56
C SER A 380 -4.08 12.82 -8.01
N PRO A 381 -3.87 14.10 -8.40
CA PRO A 381 -4.01 14.52 -9.79
C PRO A 381 -3.10 13.77 -10.75
N LYS A 382 -1.85 13.51 -10.35
CA LYS A 382 -0.91 12.69 -11.11
C LYS A 382 -1.48 11.30 -11.38
N TYR A 383 -2.00 10.64 -10.35
CA TYR A 383 -2.56 9.30 -10.48
C TYR A 383 -3.79 9.27 -11.38
N HIS A 384 -4.65 10.26 -11.33
CA HIS A 384 -5.78 10.37 -12.25
C HIS A 384 -5.32 10.45 -13.71
N GLN A 385 -4.29 11.23 -13.99
CA GLN A 385 -3.76 11.34 -15.36
C GLN A 385 -3.13 10.02 -15.84
N GLU A 386 -2.33 9.38 -14.99
CA GLU A 386 -1.72 8.08 -15.29
C GLU A 386 -2.77 7.02 -15.60
N LEU A 387 -3.76 6.89 -14.71
CA LEU A 387 -4.77 5.85 -14.81
C LEU A 387 -5.76 6.10 -15.95
N ALA A 388 -6.07 7.36 -16.25
CA ALA A 388 -6.84 7.73 -17.43
C ALA A 388 -6.11 7.32 -18.72
N LEU A 389 -4.80 7.54 -18.81
CA LEU A 389 -3.98 7.10 -19.94
C LEU A 389 -4.00 5.57 -20.07
N ILE A 390 -3.74 4.84 -18.99
CA ILE A 390 -3.74 3.38 -18.96
C ILE A 390 -5.07 2.83 -19.46
N LYS A 391 -6.17 3.35 -18.91
CA LYS A 391 -7.53 2.96 -19.32
C LYS A 391 -7.81 3.26 -20.78
N SER A 392 -7.42 4.44 -21.28
CA SER A 392 -7.63 4.84 -22.68
C SER A 392 -6.92 3.92 -23.68
N LEU A 393 -5.86 3.24 -23.27
CA LEU A 393 -5.09 2.29 -24.05
C LEU A 393 -5.56 0.83 -23.85
N GLY A 394 -6.65 0.63 -23.10
CA GLY A 394 -7.30 -0.65 -22.93
C GLY A 394 -6.58 -1.59 -21.95
N ALA A 395 -5.75 -1.07 -21.06
CA ALA A 395 -5.08 -1.86 -20.03
C ALA A 395 -5.87 -1.82 -18.70
N ASP A 396 -5.73 -2.89 -17.92
CA ASP A 396 -6.35 -3.08 -16.61
C ASP A 396 -5.32 -3.35 -15.50
N VAL A 397 -4.03 -3.46 -15.82
CA VAL A 397 -2.94 -3.74 -14.88
C VAL A 397 -1.81 -2.73 -15.02
N LEU A 398 -1.35 -2.23 -13.87
CA LEU A 398 -0.15 -1.41 -13.74
C LEU A 398 0.82 -2.06 -12.73
N LEU A 399 2.01 -2.43 -13.19
CA LEU A 399 3.10 -2.86 -12.31
C LEU A 399 3.90 -1.65 -11.81
N THR A 400 4.36 -1.69 -10.57
CA THR A 400 5.24 -0.67 -9.99
C THR A 400 6.49 -1.27 -9.34
N GLY A 401 7.51 -0.44 -9.11
CA GLY A 401 8.69 -0.79 -8.34
C GLY A 401 8.55 -0.61 -6.82
N ASN A 402 7.37 -0.27 -6.32
CA ASN A 402 7.15 -0.07 -4.89
C ASN A 402 7.48 -1.35 -4.11
N GLY A 403 8.09 -1.21 -2.94
CA GLY A 403 8.55 -2.31 -2.12
C GLY A 403 10.03 -2.66 -2.29
N GLY A 404 10.67 -2.23 -3.38
CA GLY A 404 12.09 -2.52 -3.60
C GLY A 404 13.02 -1.87 -2.58
N ASP A 405 12.68 -0.67 -2.10
CA ASP A 405 13.43 -0.02 -1.01
C ASP A 405 13.21 -0.77 0.32
N GLU A 406 12.00 -1.14 0.63
CA GLU A 406 11.62 -1.79 1.89
C GLU A 406 12.16 -3.22 1.99
N THR A 407 12.16 -3.96 0.88
CA THR A 407 12.57 -5.37 0.85
C THR A 407 14.05 -5.56 0.59
N CYS A 408 14.62 -4.84 -0.39
CA CYS A 408 15.97 -5.10 -0.90
C CYS A 408 17.04 -4.16 -0.33
N TRP A 409 16.65 -3.03 0.30
CA TRP A 409 17.61 -2.06 0.82
C TRP A 409 18.29 -2.56 2.09
N GLY A 410 19.61 -2.64 2.07
CA GLY A 410 20.40 -2.93 3.26
C GLY A 410 20.58 -1.68 4.12
N HIS A 411 20.20 -1.76 5.39
CA HIS A 411 20.36 -0.67 6.34
C HIS A 411 21.81 -0.54 6.83
N SER A 412 22.29 0.68 7.08
CA SER A 412 23.67 0.93 7.57
C SER A 412 23.98 0.24 8.92
N ALA A 413 22.97 -0.09 9.72
CA ALA A 413 23.13 -0.92 10.91
C ALA A 413 23.68 -2.33 10.61
N THR A 414 23.61 -2.79 9.35
CA THR A 414 24.23 -4.03 8.88
C THR A 414 25.74 -4.05 9.18
N TYR A 415 26.44 -2.96 8.94
CA TYR A 415 27.88 -2.87 9.23
C TYR A 415 28.18 -3.06 10.72
N ARG A 416 27.35 -2.51 11.59
CA ARG A 416 27.46 -2.70 13.04
C ARG A 416 27.16 -4.14 13.44
N THR A 417 26.12 -4.75 12.89
CA THR A 417 25.77 -6.15 13.14
C THR A 417 26.90 -7.07 12.71
N ARG A 418 27.49 -6.85 11.52
CA ARG A 418 28.64 -7.61 11.02
C ARG A 418 29.89 -7.44 11.90
N LEU A 419 30.13 -6.21 12.39
CA LEU A 419 31.24 -5.98 13.33
C LEU A 419 31.04 -6.76 14.63
N TYR A 420 29.83 -6.79 15.18
CA TYR A 420 29.52 -7.58 16.39
C TYR A 420 29.64 -9.10 16.18
N SER A 421 29.44 -9.55 14.95
CA SER A 421 29.66 -10.94 14.54
C SER A 421 31.16 -11.29 14.34
N GLY A 422 32.09 -10.34 14.57
CA GLY A 422 33.53 -10.55 14.43
C GLY A 422 34.11 -10.25 13.04
N GLU A 423 33.32 -9.70 12.12
CA GLU A 423 33.78 -9.34 10.76
C GLU A 423 34.54 -8.00 10.77
N LEU A 424 35.82 -8.01 11.18
CA LEU A 424 36.64 -6.78 11.25
C LEU A 424 36.87 -6.10 9.90
N GLY A 425 36.79 -6.85 8.80
CA GLY A 425 36.88 -6.30 7.44
C GLY A 425 35.86 -5.22 7.10
N VAL A 426 34.76 -5.16 7.82
CA VAL A 426 33.70 -4.15 7.66
C VAL A 426 34.19 -2.73 7.94
N LEU A 427 35.17 -2.56 8.80
CA LEU A 427 35.78 -1.24 9.07
C LEU A 427 36.49 -0.70 7.82
N LYS A 428 37.24 -1.55 7.11
CA LYS A 428 37.89 -1.21 5.85
C LYS A 428 36.84 -0.89 4.76
N GLU A 429 35.77 -1.66 4.71
CA GLU A 429 34.65 -1.46 3.78
C GLU A 429 34.03 -0.08 3.95
N VAL A 430 33.70 0.32 5.20
CA VAL A 430 33.14 1.64 5.50
C VAL A 430 34.12 2.77 5.19
N VAL A 431 35.42 2.58 5.44
CA VAL A 431 36.47 3.56 5.07
C VAL A 431 36.53 3.74 3.56
N THR A 432 36.57 2.64 2.80
CA THR A 432 36.60 2.70 1.33
C THR A 432 35.33 3.37 0.78
N ALA A 433 34.15 3.00 1.29
CA ALA A 433 32.89 3.62 0.91
C ALA A 433 32.87 5.13 1.21
N SER A 434 33.46 5.56 2.34
CA SER A 434 33.55 6.97 2.69
C SER A 434 34.40 7.76 1.68
N HIS A 435 35.52 7.21 1.23
CA HIS A 435 36.35 7.82 0.19
C HIS A 435 35.61 7.91 -1.14
N GLU A 436 34.90 6.85 -1.55
CA GLU A 436 34.14 6.85 -2.80
C GLU A 436 32.98 7.86 -2.81
N LEU A 437 32.34 8.07 -1.63
CA LEU A 437 31.27 9.04 -1.46
C LEU A 437 31.77 10.46 -1.13
N GLN A 438 33.10 10.67 -1.11
CA GLN A 438 33.73 11.94 -0.75
C GLN A 438 33.29 12.47 0.61
N GLN A 439 33.04 11.57 1.58
CA GLN A 439 32.64 11.91 2.93
C GLN A 439 33.81 11.81 3.90
N PRO A 440 33.86 12.64 4.97
CA PRO A 440 34.88 12.52 6.00
C PRO A 440 34.81 11.14 6.69
N VAL A 441 35.88 10.35 6.59
CA VAL A 441 35.97 8.99 7.15
C VAL A 441 35.59 8.95 8.63
N ALA A 442 36.10 9.89 9.43
CA ALA A 442 35.81 9.98 10.87
C ALA A 442 34.30 10.18 11.14
N ARG A 443 33.62 10.95 10.29
CA ARG A 443 32.16 11.15 10.40
C ARG A 443 31.41 9.88 10.07
N SER A 444 31.80 9.16 9.03
CA SER A 444 31.15 7.88 8.63
C SER A 444 31.34 6.81 9.71
N LEU A 445 32.57 6.62 10.20
CA LEU A 445 32.83 5.68 11.30
C LEU A 445 32.04 6.02 12.56
N TYR A 446 32.00 7.31 12.93
CA TYR A 446 31.22 7.75 14.06
C TYR A 446 29.72 7.49 13.86
N SER A 447 29.16 7.85 12.70
CA SER A 447 27.71 7.71 12.43
C SER A 447 27.26 6.23 12.40
N VAL A 448 28.08 5.35 11.84
CA VAL A 448 27.73 3.93 11.69
C VAL A 448 27.96 3.14 12.99
N PHE A 449 29.07 3.36 13.68
CA PHE A 449 29.47 2.48 14.79
C PHE A 449 29.32 3.11 16.18
N VAL A 450 29.43 4.44 16.32
CA VAL A 450 29.44 5.11 17.63
C VAL A 450 28.13 5.82 17.93
N ALA A 451 27.64 6.64 17.03
CA ALA A 451 26.46 7.47 17.28
C ALA A 451 25.22 6.67 17.75
N PRO A 452 24.92 5.46 17.20
CA PRO A 452 23.79 4.66 17.65
C PRO A 452 23.95 4.06 19.07
N LEU A 453 25.15 4.11 19.63
CA LEU A 453 25.44 3.62 20.99
C LEU A 453 25.40 4.73 22.02
N VAL A 454 25.37 5.99 21.58
CA VAL A 454 25.33 7.15 22.48
C VAL A 454 23.94 7.28 23.10
N PRO A 455 23.81 7.22 24.44
CA PRO A 455 22.51 7.39 25.08
C PRO A 455 21.85 8.72 24.71
N ALA A 456 20.53 8.71 24.55
CA ALA A 456 19.75 9.90 24.17
C ALA A 456 20.00 11.09 25.14
N ALA A 457 20.13 10.83 26.42
CA ALA A 457 20.45 11.84 27.43
C ALA A 457 21.79 12.55 27.18
N LEU A 458 22.83 11.78 26.76
CA LEU A 458 24.13 12.35 26.45
C LEU A 458 24.10 13.15 25.15
N THR A 459 23.35 12.67 24.15
CA THR A 459 23.13 13.39 22.90
C THR A 459 22.42 14.73 23.14
N GLN A 460 21.42 14.75 24.02
CA GLN A 460 20.73 15.98 24.42
C GLN A 460 21.67 16.97 25.14
N LEU A 461 22.51 16.46 26.04
CA LEU A 461 23.51 17.29 26.74
C LEU A 461 24.51 17.90 25.75
N LEU A 462 25.01 17.11 24.80
CA LEU A 462 25.94 17.59 23.78
C LEU A 462 25.29 18.62 22.83
N ASN A 463 24.02 18.48 22.55
CA ASN A 463 23.26 19.44 21.74
C ASN A 463 23.06 20.76 22.52
N LEU A 464 22.80 20.70 23.82
CA LEU A 464 22.73 21.88 24.70
C LEU A 464 24.06 22.65 24.72
N VAL A 465 25.18 21.95 24.91
CA VAL A 465 26.52 22.55 24.91
C VAL A 465 26.87 23.19 23.55
N ARG A 466 26.33 22.65 22.44
CA ARG A 466 26.54 23.18 21.09
C ARG A 466 25.57 24.31 20.71
N GLY A 467 24.73 24.77 21.63
CA GLY A 467 23.75 25.84 21.39
C GLY A 467 22.63 25.41 20.42
N LYS A 468 22.46 24.12 20.17
CA LYS A 468 21.33 23.61 19.41
C LYS A 468 20.10 23.58 20.34
N PRO A 469 18.91 24.04 19.86
CA PRO A 469 17.72 24.00 20.69
C PRO A 469 17.46 22.56 21.17
N ARG A 470 16.85 22.44 22.36
CA ARG A 470 16.26 21.20 22.83
C ARG A 470 15.14 20.79 21.87
N THR A 471 15.49 20.33 20.71
CA THR A 471 14.55 19.56 19.91
C THR A 471 14.50 18.20 20.61
N ASN A 472 13.39 17.92 21.26
CA ASN A 472 12.95 16.54 21.35
C ASN A 472 12.84 16.10 19.89
N ALA A 473 13.93 15.56 19.35
CA ALA A 473 14.11 15.34 17.90
C ALA A 473 13.20 14.23 17.36
N GLN A 474 12.21 13.79 18.12
CA GLN A 474 11.28 12.74 17.75
C GLN A 474 9.96 13.24 17.16
N HIS A 475 9.56 14.51 17.42
CA HIS A 475 8.24 15.00 17.02
C HIS A 475 8.31 16.42 16.46
N PRO A 476 7.50 16.73 15.44
CA PRO A 476 7.37 18.08 14.90
C PRO A 476 6.92 19.08 15.98
N PRO A 477 7.41 20.32 15.92
CA PRO A 477 7.13 21.32 16.95
C PRO A 477 5.69 21.85 16.94
N TRP A 478 4.94 21.59 15.89
CA TRP A 478 3.56 22.07 15.72
C TRP A 478 2.49 21.18 16.34
N LEU A 479 2.85 20.08 16.99
CA LEU A 479 1.85 19.27 17.70
C LEU A 479 1.27 20.06 18.87
N GLY A 480 -0.06 19.99 19.00
CA GLY A 480 -0.80 20.68 20.06
C GLY A 480 -0.66 20.01 21.43
N TYR A 481 -1.30 20.59 22.44
CA TYR A 481 -1.19 20.12 23.83
C TYR A 481 -1.71 18.68 24.03
N ALA A 482 -2.68 18.23 23.22
CA ALA A 482 -3.20 16.86 23.28
C ALA A 482 -2.10 15.80 23.07
N ALA A 483 -1.01 16.15 22.38
CA ALA A 483 0.14 15.24 22.21
C ALA A 483 0.89 14.96 23.52
N THR A 484 0.71 15.77 24.56
CA THR A 484 1.27 15.53 25.89
C THR A 484 0.36 14.73 26.81
N GLU A 485 -0.92 14.62 26.48
CA GLU A 485 -1.95 13.99 27.31
C GLU A 485 -2.33 12.58 26.81
N LEU A 486 -2.18 12.34 25.51
CA LEU A 486 -2.57 11.09 24.87
C LEU A 486 -1.35 10.19 24.62
N ASP A 487 -1.55 8.89 24.77
CA ASP A 487 -0.61 7.88 24.28
C ASP A 487 -0.93 7.61 22.79
N TRP A 488 -0.20 8.31 21.92
CA TRP A 488 -0.47 8.28 20.47
C TRP A 488 0.70 7.71 19.66
N GLN A 489 1.82 7.38 20.29
CA GLN A 489 2.99 6.88 19.58
C GLN A 489 2.72 5.49 19.00
N VAL A 490 3.13 5.28 17.77
CA VAL A 490 2.99 3.96 17.11
C VAL A 490 3.94 2.97 17.77
N THR A 491 3.39 1.89 18.27
CA THR A 491 4.16 0.76 18.79
C THR A 491 4.00 -0.42 17.84
N LEU A 492 5.08 -0.81 17.16
CA LEU A 492 5.07 -2.02 16.34
C LEU A 492 5.11 -3.24 17.26
N ASP A 493 3.99 -3.94 17.32
CA ASP A 493 3.84 -5.15 18.13
C ASP A 493 4.28 -6.38 17.34
N ASN A 494 5.60 -6.62 17.33
CA ASN A 494 6.14 -7.90 16.91
C ASN A 494 6.61 -8.67 18.15
N PRO A 495 5.98 -9.81 18.50
CA PRO A 495 6.36 -10.58 19.68
C PRO A 495 7.80 -11.11 19.62
N TYR A 496 8.42 -11.08 18.44
CA TYR A 496 9.78 -11.54 18.20
C TYR A 496 10.79 -10.40 18.02
N SER A 497 10.38 -9.14 18.22
CA SER A 497 11.24 -7.97 17.98
C SER A 497 12.58 -8.03 18.71
N SER A 498 12.64 -8.66 19.90
CA SER A 498 13.86 -8.87 20.65
C SER A 498 14.88 -9.81 19.98
N ARG A 499 14.48 -10.58 18.97
CA ARG A 499 15.33 -11.49 18.20
C ARG A 499 15.89 -10.85 16.93
N PHE A 500 15.39 -9.67 16.54
CA PHE A 500 15.93 -8.98 15.39
C PHE A 500 17.30 -8.38 15.67
N SER A 501 18.21 -8.48 14.72
CA SER A 501 19.40 -7.64 14.70
C SER A 501 19.00 -6.16 14.53
N PRO A 502 19.84 -5.20 14.91
CA PRO A 502 19.55 -3.79 14.69
C PRO A 502 19.20 -3.43 13.24
N ALA A 503 19.80 -4.12 12.27
CA ALA A 503 19.50 -3.92 10.86
C ALA A 503 18.14 -4.49 10.47
N LYS A 504 17.83 -5.71 10.92
CA LYS A 504 16.51 -6.34 10.69
C LYS A 504 15.38 -5.54 11.35
N HIS A 505 15.62 -5.02 12.56
CA HIS A 505 14.63 -4.19 13.26
C HIS A 505 14.30 -2.92 12.47
N ALA A 506 15.33 -2.19 12.01
CA ALA A 506 15.13 -0.99 11.21
C ALA A 506 14.41 -1.28 9.87
N ARG A 507 14.66 -2.44 9.25
CA ARG A 507 13.95 -2.88 8.04
C ARG A 507 12.52 -3.31 8.33
N TYR A 508 12.30 -3.98 9.46
CA TYR A 508 10.96 -4.35 9.91
C TYR A 508 10.09 -3.10 10.16
N GLU A 509 10.65 -2.10 10.83
CA GLU A 509 9.98 -0.79 10.96
C GLU A 509 9.70 -0.18 9.58
N GLY A 510 10.68 -0.19 8.66
CA GLY A 510 10.53 0.35 7.32
C GLY A 510 9.39 -0.28 6.53
N ILE A 511 9.25 -1.61 6.57
CA ILE A 511 8.22 -2.33 5.81
C ILE A 511 6.81 -2.11 6.38
N HIS A 512 6.70 -1.77 7.66
CA HIS A 512 5.44 -1.50 8.34
C HIS A 512 5.13 0.00 8.45
N THR A 513 5.89 0.85 7.77
CA THR A 513 5.61 2.30 7.76
C THR A 513 4.38 2.63 6.92
N THR A 514 3.79 3.73 7.26
CA THR A 514 2.61 4.27 6.58
C THR A 514 2.85 4.58 5.13
N SER A 515 4.06 5.04 4.77
CA SER A 515 4.39 5.33 3.37
C SER A 515 4.25 4.10 2.49
N THR A 516 4.61 2.93 3.00
CA THR A 516 4.43 1.64 2.32
C THR A 516 2.96 1.35 2.05
N PHE A 517 2.14 1.35 3.12
CA PHE A 517 0.74 0.94 3.00
C PHE A 517 -0.15 2.02 2.39
N ASN A 518 0.08 3.29 2.71
CA ASN A 518 -0.72 4.37 2.14
C ASN A 518 -0.47 4.57 0.65
N SER A 519 0.77 4.48 0.19
CA SER A 519 1.05 4.58 -1.25
C SER A 519 0.36 3.47 -2.04
N MET A 520 0.30 2.25 -1.51
CA MET A 520 -0.45 1.16 -2.14
C MET A 520 -1.96 1.42 -2.07
N ARG A 521 -2.50 1.67 -0.86
CA ARG A 521 -3.93 1.81 -0.62
C ARG A 521 -4.54 3.02 -1.33
N SER A 522 -3.94 4.20 -1.17
CA SER A 522 -4.45 5.42 -1.79
C SER A 522 -4.33 5.36 -3.31
N TYR A 523 -3.26 4.77 -3.84
CA TYR A 523 -3.11 4.58 -5.27
C TYR A 523 -4.17 3.63 -5.83
N GLN A 524 -4.42 2.50 -5.15
CA GLN A 524 -5.44 1.55 -5.59
C GLN A 524 -6.85 2.15 -5.53
N LYS A 525 -7.15 2.99 -4.54
CA LYS A 525 -8.47 3.66 -4.48
C LYS A 525 -8.72 4.56 -5.67
N VAL A 526 -7.72 5.33 -6.10
CA VAL A 526 -7.82 6.12 -7.34
C VAL A 526 -7.91 5.20 -8.56
N ALA A 527 -7.14 4.12 -8.57
CA ALA A 527 -7.14 3.16 -9.69
C ALA A 527 -8.46 2.42 -9.85
N ASP A 528 -9.18 2.15 -8.76
CA ASP A 528 -10.51 1.55 -8.79
C ASP A 528 -11.51 2.37 -9.60
N GLU A 529 -11.37 3.71 -9.65
CA GLU A 529 -12.23 4.59 -10.45
C GLU A 529 -12.03 4.39 -11.96
N TYR A 530 -10.88 3.86 -12.35
CA TYR A 530 -10.52 3.60 -13.75
C TYR A 530 -10.62 2.11 -14.12
N GLY A 531 -10.95 1.25 -13.17
CA GLY A 531 -10.93 -0.21 -13.37
C GLY A 531 -9.53 -0.75 -13.63
N VAL A 532 -8.51 -0.16 -13.01
CA VAL A 532 -7.10 -0.57 -13.10
C VAL A 532 -6.64 -1.13 -11.78
N GLU A 533 -5.91 -2.23 -11.81
CA GLU A 533 -5.25 -2.80 -10.64
C GLU A 533 -3.78 -2.44 -10.60
N VAL A 534 -3.35 -1.79 -9.51
CA VAL A 534 -1.96 -1.45 -9.28
C VAL A 534 -1.30 -2.57 -8.47
N ARG A 535 -0.29 -3.20 -9.04
CA ARG A 535 0.37 -4.38 -8.46
C ARG A 535 1.84 -4.09 -8.16
N HIS A 536 2.31 -4.64 -7.03
CA HIS A 536 3.62 -4.36 -6.46
C HIS A 536 4.44 -5.65 -6.30
N PRO A 537 5.24 -6.07 -7.31
CA PRO A 537 5.96 -7.34 -7.26
C PRO A 537 6.91 -7.50 -6.06
N PHE A 538 7.55 -6.43 -5.59
CA PHE A 538 8.45 -6.51 -4.43
C PHE A 538 7.73 -6.75 -3.11
N PHE A 539 6.43 -6.43 -3.00
CA PHE A 539 5.61 -6.77 -1.83
C PHE A 539 5.02 -8.18 -1.91
N ASP A 540 5.70 -9.08 -2.59
CA ASP A 540 5.42 -10.51 -2.49
C ASP A 540 5.91 -11.06 -1.15
N GLN A 541 5.04 -11.82 -0.46
CA GLN A 541 5.34 -12.38 0.85
C GLN A 541 6.64 -13.20 0.85
N LYS A 542 6.87 -14.01 -0.18
CA LYS A 542 8.08 -14.84 -0.32
C LYS A 542 9.34 -14.01 -0.53
N ILE A 543 9.25 -12.90 -1.28
CA ILE A 543 10.37 -11.96 -1.44
C ILE A 543 10.71 -11.31 -0.12
N VAL A 544 9.69 -10.89 0.65
CA VAL A 544 9.89 -10.30 1.97
C VAL A 544 10.54 -11.31 2.91
N GLU A 545 9.98 -12.52 3.04
CA GLU A 545 10.54 -13.59 3.87
C GLU A 545 11.99 -13.91 3.49
N PHE A 546 12.25 -14.08 2.20
CA PHE A 546 13.60 -14.31 1.67
C PHE A 546 14.57 -13.20 2.07
N SER A 547 14.16 -11.93 1.89
CA SER A 547 15.00 -10.78 2.18
C SER A 547 15.35 -10.65 3.67
N PHE A 548 14.48 -11.14 4.56
CA PHE A 548 14.75 -11.19 6.00
C PHE A 548 15.51 -12.44 6.44
N ALA A 549 15.47 -13.50 5.63
CA ALA A 549 16.14 -14.78 5.92
C ALA A 549 17.61 -14.83 5.48
N ILE A 550 17.99 -14.06 4.45
CA ILE A 550 19.36 -14.05 3.92
C ILE A 550 20.33 -13.27 4.83
N PRO A 551 21.66 -13.53 4.72
CA PRO A 551 22.66 -12.72 5.41
C PRO A 551 22.60 -11.25 5.01
N GLU A 552 22.65 -10.35 5.99
CA GLU A 552 22.50 -8.90 5.77
C GLU A 552 23.56 -8.31 4.82
N LYS A 553 24.74 -8.94 4.71
CA LYS A 553 25.78 -8.56 3.73
C LYS A 553 25.32 -8.66 2.28
N MET A 554 24.29 -9.49 2.01
CA MET A 554 23.70 -9.61 0.67
C MET A 554 22.83 -8.42 0.29
N LEU A 555 22.46 -7.57 1.24
CA LEU A 555 21.58 -6.43 1.00
C LEU A 555 22.33 -5.10 0.81
N ILE A 556 23.54 -5.00 1.41
CA ILE A 556 24.38 -3.80 1.27
C ILE A 556 25.85 -4.19 1.27
N GLN A 557 26.61 -3.64 0.31
CA GLN A 557 28.05 -3.82 0.22
C GLN A 557 28.71 -2.53 -0.26
N GLY A 558 29.67 -2.03 0.51
CA GLY A 558 30.35 -0.77 0.20
C GLY A 558 29.39 0.41 0.07
N VAL A 559 29.37 1.04 -1.09
CA VAL A 559 28.50 2.18 -1.43
C VAL A 559 27.17 1.74 -2.05
N TYR A 560 26.97 0.45 -2.25
CA TYR A 560 25.84 -0.08 -2.99
C TYR A 560 24.80 -0.74 -2.05
N PRO A 561 23.73 -0.04 -1.69
CA PRO A 561 22.52 -0.69 -1.17
C PRO A 561 21.89 -1.56 -2.26
N LYS A 562 20.97 -2.46 -1.87
CA LYS A 562 20.33 -3.41 -2.80
C LYS A 562 21.34 -4.31 -3.52
N TRP A 563 22.40 -4.71 -2.82
CA TRP A 563 23.52 -5.44 -3.42
C TRP A 563 23.05 -6.68 -4.19
N LEU A 564 22.24 -7.52 -3.58
CA LEU A 564 21.74 -8.73 -4.22
C LEU A 564 20.90 -8.42 -5.47
N LEU A 565 19.99 -7.43 -5.39
CA LEU A 565 19.18 -7.00 -6.54
C LEU A 565 20.08 -6.53 -7.70
N ARG A 566 21.13 -5.74 -7.41
CA ARG A 566 22.09 -5.27 -8.42
C ARG A 566 22.84 -6.44 -9.06
N GLN A 567 23.34 -7.37 -8.25
CA GLN A 567 24.05 -8.57 -8.73
C GLN A 567 23.14 -9.49 -9.56
N THR A 568 21.85 -9.58 -9.20
CA THR A 568 20.89 -10.39 -9.93
C THR A 568 20.50 -9.77 -11.27
N MET A 569 20.35 -8.44 -11.30
CA MET A 569 19.83 -7.72 -12.46
C MET A 569 20.90 -7.13 -13.38
N GLN A 570 22.19 -7.31 -13.09
CA GLN A 570 23.28 -6.68 -13.86
C GLN A 570 23.33 -7.06 -15.34
N ASP A 571 22.84 -8.27 -15.68
CA ASP A 571 22.80 -8.76 -17.06
C ASP A 571 21.51 -8.32 -17.81
N TYR A 572 20.58 -7.71 -17.09
CA TYR A 572 19.26 -7.29 -17.59
C TYR A 572 19.09 -5.77 -17.63
N LEU A 573 19.95 -5.03 -16.94
CA LEU A 573 19.86 -3.57 -16.81
C LEU A 573 21.12 -2.88 -17.32
N PRO A 574 21.00 -1.68 -17.92
CA PRO A 574 22.16 -0.84 -18.24
C PRO A 574 23.03 -0.57 -17.01
N ALA A 575 24.35 -0.49 -17.22
CA ALA A 575 25.30 -0.20 -16.14
C ALA A 575 25.05 1.18 -15.48
N SER A 576 24.54 2.15 -16.23
CA SER A 576 24.13 3.48 -15.75
C SER A 576 23.06 3.43 -14.66
N ILE A 577 22.22 2.40 -14.67
CA ILE A 577 21.19 2.15 -13.67
C ILE A 577 21.70 1.20 -12.62
N CYS A 578 22.18 0.02 -13.06
CA CYS A 578 22.58 -1.06 -12.16
C CYS A 578 23.66 -0.62 -11.16
N TRP A 579 24.62 0.21 -11.58
CA TRP A 579 25.75 0.65 -10.75
C TRP A 579 25.70 2.13 -10.38
N ASN A 580 24.51 2.74 -10.46
CA ASN A 580 24.32 4.10 -9.97
C ASN A 580 24.50 4.16 -8.44
N LYS A 581 25.37 5.08 -7.98
CA LYS A 581 25.66 5.30 -6.56
C LYS A 581 24.72 6.31 -5.89
N HIS A 582 24.05 7.11 -6.70
CA HIS A 582 23.20 8.21 -6.21
C HIS A 582 21.73 7.86 -6.36
N LYS A 583 20.98 8.04 -5.29
CA LYS A 583 19.50 7.97 -5.33
C LYS A 583 18.97 9.36 -5.71
N THR A 584 18.07 9.40 -6.68
CA THR A 584 17.32 10.62 -6.98
C THR A 584 16.38 10.94 -5.84
N VAL A 585 16.34 12.20 -5.41
CA VAL A 585 15.49 12.70 -4.32
C VAL A 585 14.52 13.73 -4.87
N PHE A 586 13.27 13.64 -4.47
CA PHE A 586 12.18 14.47 -4.98
C PHE A 586 11.81 15.63 -4.05
N ASP A 587 12.59 15.88 -3.00
CA ASP A 587 12.31 16.89 -1.98
C ASP A 587 12.19 18.31 -2.56
N HIS A 588 12.96 18.62 -3.59
CA HIS A 588 12.89 19.92 -4.28
C HIS A 588 11.59 20.09 -5.06
N HIS A 589 11.09 19.02 -5.71
CA HIS A 589 9.80 19.05 -6.39
C HIS A 589 8.65 19.36 -5.43
N PHE A 590 8.61 18.68 -4.28
CA PHE A 590 7.59 18.95 -3.26
C PHE A 590 7.74 20.36 -2.66
N ALA A 591 8.95 20.84 -2.44
CA ALA A 591 9.17 22.21 -1.96
C ALA A 591 8.67 23.26 -2.99
N ASN A 592 8.86 23.01 -4.27
CA ASN A 592 8.35 23.90 -5.33
C ASN A 592 6.82 23.85 -5.40
N LEU A 593 6.21 22.67 -5.28
CA LEU A 593 4.76 22.51 -5.21
C LEU A 593 4.16 23.38 -4.07
N ILE A 594 4.79 23.39 -2.90
CA ILE A 594 4.36 24.21 -1.76
C ILE A 594 4.55 25.70 -2.06
N ARG A 595 5.68 26.12 -2.64
CA ARG A 595 5.94 27.53 -2.96
C ARG A 595 4.96 28.07 -3.99
N ASN A 596 4.66 27.28 -5.02
CA ASN A 596 3.73 27.69 -6.08
C ASN A 596 2.28 27.82 -5.59
N ASN A 597 1.91 27.06 -4.56
CA ASN A 597 0.56 27.07 -3.97
C ASN A 597 0.52 27.76 -2.58
N GLN A 598 1.49 28.61 -2.27
CA GLN A 598 1.66 29.19 -0.93
C GLN A 598 0.46 29.96 -0.40
N VAL A 599 -0.29 30.64 -1.26
CA VAL A 599 -1.46 31.46 -0.86
C VAL A 599 -2.58 30.56 -0.37
N GLU A 600 -2.92 29.53 -1.11
CA GLU A 600 -3.98 28.58 -0.78
C GLU A 600 -3.61 27.73 0.42
N LEU A 601 -2.37 27.25 0.46
CA LEU A 601 -1.88 26.46 1.59
C LEU A 601 -1.84 27.28 2.89
N ARG A 602 -1.49 28.55 2.83
CA ARG A 602 -1.54 29.43 3.99
C ARG A 602 -2.97 29.58 4.53
N LEU A 603 -3.95 29.73 3.63
CA LEU A 603 -5.36 29.78 4.00
C LEU A 603 -5.81 28.45 4.65
N LEU A 604 -5.45 27.34 4.05
CA LEU A 604 -5.72 25.99 4.57
C LEU A 604 -5.13 25.81 6.00
N LEU A 605 -3.85 26.14 6.17
CA LEU A 605 -3.14 26.00 7.45
C LEU A 605 -3.59 26.99 8.53
N SER A 606 -4.30 28.03 8.17
CA SER A 606 -4.88 29.00 9.11
C SER A 606 -6.22 28.55 9.69
N HIS A 607 -6.78 27.42 9.24
CA HIS A 607 -8.05 26.91 9.76
C HIS A 607 -7.88 26.33 11.17
N ASN A 608 -8.75 26.74 12.10
CA ASN A 608 -8.56 26.48 13.54
C ASN A 608 -9.10 25.12 14.01
N GLY A 609 -9.80 24.33 13.18
CA GLY A 609 -10.49 23.14 13.65
C GLY A 609 -9.62 22.12 14.40
N LEU A 610 -8.42 21.81 13.90
CA LEU A 610 -7.48 20.94 14.61
C LEU A 610 -6.87 21.61 15.85
N GLN A 611 -6.67 22.93 15.82
CA GLN A 611 -6.21 23.71 16.98
C GLN A 611 -7.26 23.71 18.08
N ASP A 612 -8.54 23.88 17.75
CA ASP A 612 -9.65 23.89 18.72
C ASP A 612 -9.80 22.52 19.42
N LEU A 613 -9.40 21.44 18.74
CA LEU A 613 -9.29 20.09 19.33
C LEU A 613 -8.01 19.88 20.17
N GLY A 614 -7.11 20.85 20.18
CA GLY A 614 -5.81 20.76 20.87
C GLY A 614 -4.76 19.90 20.19
N LEU A 615 -4.97 19.54 18.92
CA LEU A 615 -4.12 18.60 18.16
C LEU A 615 -2.98 19.31 17.43
N LEU A 616 -3.16 20.57 17.08
CA LEU A 616 -2.24 21.36 16.27
C LEU A 616 -2.00 22.74 16.90
N ASP A 617 -0.77 23.25 16.78
CA ASP A 617 -0.43 24.67 16.98
C ASP A 617 -0.26 25.33 15.60
N ASN A 618 -1.30 25.99 15.12
CA ASN A 618 -1.31 26.62 13.78
C ASN A 618 -0.22 27.66 13.64
N LYS A 619 0.10 28.42 14.70
CA LYS A 619 1.14 29.46 14.65
C LYS A 619 2.51 28.86 14.39
N VAL A 620 2.84 27.78 15.09
CA VAL A 620 4.11 27.07 14.93
C VAL A 620 4.19 26.41 13.55
N LEU A 621 3.09 25.81 13.08
CA LEU A 621 3.04 25.22 11.74
C LEU A 621 3.22 26.27 10.65
N LEU A 622 2.55 27.41 10.74
CA LEU A 622 2.69 28.51 9.79
C LEU A 622 4.12 29.09 9.79
N MET A 623 4.76 29.21 10.95
CA MET A 623 6.17 29.64 11.00
C MET A 623 7.08 28.65 10.28
N ALA A 624 6.88 27.34 10.48
CA ALA A 624 7.66 26.32 9.79
C ALA A 624 7.38 26.30 8.27
N PHE A 625 6.15 26.57 7.88
CA PHE A 625 5.74 26.71 6.48
C PHE A 625 6.43 27.92 5.82
N ASP A 626 6.43 29.09 6.49
CA ASP A 626 7.06 30.30 6.00
C ASP A 626 8.57 30.12 5.80
N ASP A 627 9.21 29.35 6.65
CA ASP A 627 10.62 28.98 6.52
C ASP A 627 10.91 28.21 5.23
N VAL A 628 10.01 27.33 4.80
CA VAL A 628 10.16 26.58 3.53
C VAL A 628 9.87 27.46 2.33
N VAL A 629 8.85 28.31 2.41
CA VAL A 629 8.45 29.22 1.33
C VAL A 629 9.53 30.26 1.04
N ASN A 630 10.13 30.84 2.08
CA ASN A 630 11.05 31.97 1.97
C ASN A 630 12.51 31.56 1.67
N ASP A 631 12.89 30.32 1.94
CA ASP A 631 14.25 29.83 1.66
C ASP A 631 14.25 28.80 0.53
N VAL A 632 14.68 29.23 -0.65
CA VAL A 632 14.74 28.40 -1.87
C VAL A 632 15.63 27.16 -1.70
N ASN A 633 16.60 27.21 -0.80
CA ASN A 633 17.55 26.11 -0.55
C ASN A 633 17.00 25.10 0.49
N LYS A 634 15.91 25.42 1.18
CA LYS A 634 15.28 24.47 2.09
C LYS A 634 14.51 23.43 1.30
N THR A 635 14.79 22.19 1.63
CA THR A 635 13.99 21.04 1.22
C THR A 635 12.78 20.87 2.13
N LEU A 636 11.75 20.25 1.64
CA LEU A 636 10.56 19.95 2.42
C LEU A 636 10.86 18.83 3.43
N ASN A 637 10.48 19.05 4.69
CA ASN A 637 10.33 17.92 5.60
C ASN A 637 9.01 17.18 5.30
N VAL A 638 9.08 15.87 5.14
CA VAL A 638 7.93 14.98 4.89
C VAL A 638 6.83 15.18 5.95
N ASP A 639 7.21 15.45 7.20
CA ASP A 639 6.25 15.71 8.29
C ASP A 639 5.32 16.90 8.00
N MET A 640 5.83 17.96 7.35
CA MET A 640 5.01 19.10 6.95
C MET A 640 3.98 18.73 5.88
N LEU A 641 4.37 17.87 4.96
CA LEU A 641 3.45 17.38 3.93
C LEU A 641 2.28 16.63 4.57
N TYR A 642 2.56 15.76 5.53
CA TYR A 642 1.54 15.05 6.28
C TYR A 642 0.65 16.02 7.09
N ALA A 643 1.21 17.09 7.67
CA ALA A 643 0.43 18.10 8.36
C ALA A 643 -0.53 18.84 7.42
N ILE A 644 -0.07 19.21 6.22
CA ILE A 644 -0.91 19.84 5.17
C ILE A 644 -2.06 18.91 4.78
N LEU A 645 -1.76 17.64 4.51
CA LEU A 645 -2.77 16.64 4.14
C LEU A 645 -3.78 16.41 5.25
N THR A 646 -3.34 16.37 6.50
CA THR A 646 -4.21 16.19 7.66
C THR A 646 -5.17 17.38 7.82
N GLN A 647 -4.68 18.60 7.59
CA GLN A 647 -5.51 19.79 7.64
C GLN A 647 -6.54 19.81 6.50
N LEU A 648 -6.13 19.39 5.30
CA LEU A 648 -7.03 19.27 4.15
C LEU A 648 -8.10 18.21 4.40
N TRP A 649 -7.71 17.04 4.92
CA TRP A 649 -8.62 15.97 5.28
C TRP A 649 -9.67 16.44 6.30
N PHE A 650 -9.21 17.14 7.34
CA PHE A 650 -10.10 17.64 8.40
C PHE A 650 -11.13 18.63 7.85
N GLN A 651 -10.73 19.56 7.00
CA GLN A 651 -11.66 20.52 6.38
C GLN A 651 -12.66 19.86 5.43
N THR A 652 -12.28 18.72 4.83
CA THR A 652 -13.15 18.04 3.85
C THR A 652 -14.19 17.15 4.53
N HIS A 653 -13.87 16.57 5.70
CA HIS A 653 -14.66 15.50 6.29
C HIS A 653 -15.21 15.80 7.70
N CYS A 654 -14.78 16.89 8.33
CA CYS A 654 -15.21 17.31 9.66
C CYS A 654 -15.76 18.72 9.69
#